data_e3cde35e40028219c5ada53317930519
#
_entry.id   e3cde35e40028219c5ada53317930519
#
_cell.length_a   1.000
_cell.length_b   1.000
_cell.length_c   1.000
_cell.angle_alpha   90.00
_cell.angle_beta   90.00
_cell.angle_gamma   90.00
#
_symmetry.space_group_name_H-M   'P 1'
#
loop_
_entity.id
_entity.type
_entity.pdbx_description
1 polymer ?
#
loop_
_entity_poly.entity_id
_entity_poly.type
_entity_poly.pdbx_seq_one_letter_code
_entity_poly.pdbx_strand_id
1 'polypeptide(L)'
;MEYDFKHIESKWQEKWEEEGVFHAVDNSDKPKFYGLVEFPYPSGAGMHVGHIKAYSGLEVVSRKRRLQGYNVLFPIGFDAYGLPTENYAIKTGIHPRKVTDMNIKKFTSQLKRVGFSFDWTRVIDTTEEGYYKWTQWIFLKMFENGLAFRDKTLVNYCPSCKVVLSNEDSQGGKCDICHSEVVQKSKDVWYLRITEYADKLLEGLKHVDYLPNIKAQQEHWIGKSRGAFVNFSLKDIPEKLRIYTTRPDTLFGVTFMVIAPEHPIIDKYKDKIRNMDAIVDYRTECSKKTEFERTQLVKDKTGVKIDGLTAINPVNGREIPVYISDYVMMGYGTGAIMAVPAHDDRDYDFAKKFGIDIIEVIKGGNIDEAAYTGDGEMVNSGFLNGMDNKKDSIKKMIDYLTEKGIGEGGVQYKMKDWAFNRQRYWGEPIPIIYCPKCGMVPVPYDELPLKLPNVENFEPGQDGESPLAKIDSFVNCKCPVCGGDAKRETDTMPQWAGSSWYFLRYVDPHNDKTFADYDKLKYWMPVDWYNGGMEHVTRHLIYSRFWYKFLYDLGVVPYEEPYQKRTAQGLILGPDGVKMSKSRGNVIDPNEVVDVYGADVLRTYVLFMGDYEQAAPWSESSVKGCKRFIDRVFNLQEILTDGDEYSEELMSAMHKTVKKVSEDIEQMKYNTAIAALMTLLNKIYEIGKINRAELKTLIILVNPFAPHVTEEMWANCGYGEMLAKDAKWPSFDEAKCVDSTVEIVVQINGKIRARLSVPTDIESDKAIALAKKDEGIAAALEGKNIIKEIYVKGKLVNIVAK
;
A
#
# COMPACT_ATOMS: atom_id res chain seq x y z
N MET A 1 12.21 3.55 -42.52
CA MET A 1 11.78 4.88 -41.96
C MET A 1 12.40 5.04 -40.57
N GLU A 2 12.94 6.22 -40.21
CA GLU A 2 13.50 6.44 -38.86
C GLU A 2 12.41 7.02 -37.92
N TYR A 3 12.28 6.48 -36.72
CA TYR A 3 11.38 7.01 -35.72
C TYR A 3 12.04 8.17 -34.95
N ASP A 4 11.80 9.41 -35.42
CA ASP A 4 12.24 10.62 -34.72
C ASP A 4 11.38 10.89 -33.50
N PHE A 5 11.67 10.15 -32.43
CA PHE A 5 10.90 10.23 -31.18
C PHE A 5 10.93 11.63 -30.57
N LYS A 6 12.01 12.40 -30.71
CA LYS A 6 12.11 13.75 -30.12
C LYS A 6 11.06 14.71 -30.68
N HIS A 7 10.88 14.68 -31.97
CA HIS A 7 9.90 15.50 -32.67
C HIS A 7 8.47 14.95 -32.46
N ILE A 8 8.28 13.66 -32.65
CA ILE A 8 6.97 13.00 -32.62
C ILE A 8 6.35 13.08 -31.21
N GLU A 9 7.14 12.80 -30.16
CA GLU A 9 6.65 12.82 -28.79
C GLU A 9 6.22 14.23 -28.36
N SER A 10 7.02 15.26 -28.63
CA SER A 10 6.67 16.65 -28.34
C SER A 10 5.39 17.09 -29.09
N LYS A 11 5.31 16.80 -30.39
CA LYS A 11 4.15 17.11 -31.24
C LYS A 11 2.85 16.57 -30.63
N TRP A 12 2.83 15.30 -30.22
CA TRP A 12 1.61 14.67 -29.70
C TRP A 12 1.28 15.11 -28.28
N GLN A 13 2.26 15.35 -27.42
CA GLN A 13 2.05 15.90 -26.07
C GLN A 13 1.39 17.28 -26.13
N GLU A 14 1.88 18.17 -26.98
CA GLU A 14 1.30 19.50 -27.22
C GLU A 14 -0.14 19.37 -27.76
N LYS A 15 -0.36 18.54 -28.78
CA LYS A 15 -1.67 18.35 -29.39
C LYS A 15 -2.72 17.79 -28.43
N TRP A 16 -2.34 16.82 -27.59
CA TRP A 16 -3.26 16.28 -26.55
C TRP A 16 -3.65 17.33 -25.52
N GLU A 17 -2.73 18.21 -25.12
CA GLU A 17 -2.98 19.27 -24.15
C GLU A 17 -3.86 20.38 -24.75
N GLU A 18 -3.54 20.84 -25.96
CA GLU A 18 -4.31 21.87 -26.66
C GLU A 18 -5.77 21.46 -26.92
N GLU A 19 -5.99 20.21 -27.27
CA GLU A 19 -7.32 19.69 -27.56
C GLU A 19 -8.05 19.12 -26.32
N GLY A 20 -7.43 19.14 -25.15
CA GLY A 20 -8.02 18.68 -23.89
C GLY A 20 -8.50 17.23 -23.91
N VAL A 21 -7.81 16.35 -24.62
CA VAL A 21 -8.25 14.99 -24.93
C VAL A 21 -8.49 14.14 -23.68
N PHE A 22 -7.78 14.42 -22.60
CA PHE A 22 -7.82 13.65 -21.36
C PHE A 22 -8.66 14.31 -20.25
N HIS A 23 -9.36 15.40 -20.56
CA HIS A 23 -10.22 16.06 -19.58
C HIS A 23 -11.45 15.21 -19.24
N ALA A 24 -11.68 15.01 -17.97
CA ALA A 24 -12.87 14.33 -17.46
C ALA A 24 -14.07 15.27 -17.43
N VAL A 25 -15.26 14.77 -17.76
CA VAL A 25 -16.50 15.54 -17.81
C VAL A 25 -17.38 15.14 -16.64
N ASP A 26 -17.73 16.10 -15.77
CA ASP A 26 -18.62 15.83 -14.64
C ASP A 26 -20.04 15.49 -15.12
N ASN A 27 -20.69 14.53 -14.47
CA ASN A 27 -22.05 14.08 -14.74
C ASN A 27 -22.33 13.69 -16.21
N SER A 28 -21.36 13.05 -16.85
CA SER A 28 -21.48 12.53 -18.22
C SER A 28 -22.42 11.31 -18.28
N ASP A 29 -23.11 11.12 -19.44
CA ASP A 29 -23.90 9.91 -19.71
C ASP A 29 -23.05 8.66 -19.99
N LYS A 30 -21.74 8.82 -20.19
CA LYS A 30 -20.80 7.70 -20.38
C LYS A 30 -20.55 6.97 -19.05
N PRO A 31 -20.27 5.66 -19.09
CA PRO A 31 -19.82 4.97 -17.89
C PRO A 31 -18.53 5.64 -17.37
N LYS A 32 -18.46 5.86 -16.05
CA LYS A 32 -17.29 6.48 -15.44
C LYS A 32 -16.19 5.48 -15.17
N PHE A 33 -14.96 5.94 -15.20
CA PHE A 33 -13.81 5.23 -14.64
C PHE A 33 -12.92 6.23 -13.91
N TYR A 34 -12.77 6.06 -12.61
CA TYR A 34 -11.86 6.84 -11.80
C TYR A 34 -10.62 5.98 -11.46
N GLY A 35 -9.54 6.17 -12.21
CA GLY A 35 -8.23 5.59 -11.94
C GLY A 35 -7.41 6.50 -11.02
N LEU A 36 -6.88 5.96 -9.92
CA LEU A 36 -6.10 6.72 -8.96
C LEU A 36 -4.71 6.12 -8.78
N VAL A 37 -3.69 6.97 -8.83
CA VAL A 37 -2.32 6.65 -8.41
C VAL A 37 -1.95 7.50 -7.20
N GLU A 38 -1.03 7.00 -6.38
CA GLU A 38 -0.50 7.80 -5.28
C GLU A 38 0.22 9.02 -5.85
N PHE A 39 -0.20 10.21 -5.40
CA PHE A 39 0.46 11.44 -5.85
C PHE A 39 1.86 11.55 -5.25
N PRO A 40 2.84 12.09 -6.01
CA PRO A 40 4.21 12.12 -5.59
C PRO A 40 4.46 13.16 -4.50
N TYR A 41 5.43 12.85 -3.65
CA TYR A 41 6.08 13.83 -2.78
C TYR A 41 7.21 14.53 -3.57
N PRO A 42 7.09 15.84 -3.89
CA PRO A 42 8.05 16.54 -4.75
C PRO A 42 9.38 16.83 -4.02
N SER A 43 10.22 15.82 -3.88
CA SER A 43 11.54 15.96 -3.24
C SER A 43 12.63 16.41 -4.24
N GLY A 44 13.63 17.15 -3.74
CA GLY A 44 14.57 17.98 -4.49
C GLY A 44 15.34 17.39 -5.69
N ALA A 45 15.42 16.07 -5.88
CA ALA A 45 16.17 15.51 -7.02
C ALA A 45 15.30 15.16 -8.25
N GLY A 46 13.97 15.34 -8.16
CA GLY A 46 13.06 14.89 -9.22
C GLY A 46 12.63 13.44 -9.03
N MET A 47 11.89 12.92 -10.02
CA MET A 47 11.40 11.56 -10.06
C MET A 47 12.51 10.58 -10.49
N HIS A 48 12.33 9.32 -10.15
CA HIS A 48 13.12 8.20 -10.68
C HIS A 48 12.20 7.22 -11.42
N VAL A 49 12.79 6.31 -12.19
CA VAL A 49 12.04 5.34 -13.02
C VAL A 49 11.03 4.48 -12.23
N GLY A 50 11.19 4.33 -10.92
CA GLY A 50 10.21 3.67 -10.07
C GLY A 50 8.86 4.37 -10.03
N HIS A 51 8.81 5.70 -10.04
CA HIS A 51 7.57 6.47 -10.18
C HIS A 51 6.92 6.22 -11.55
N ILE A 52 7.75 6.13 -12.61
CA ILE A 52 7.23 5.88 -13.96
C ILE A 52 6.53 4.51 -14.03
N LYS A 53 7.13 3.46 -13.43
CA LYS A 53 6.46 2.14 -13.33
C LYS A 53 5.12 2.24 -12.59
N ALA A 54 5.11 2.92 -11.44
CA ALA A 54 3.92 3.06 -10.60
C ALA A 54 2.73 3.69 -11.36
N TYR A 55 3.01 4.74 -12.13
CA TYR A 55 1.98 5.46 -12.88
C TYR A 55 1.60 4.75 -14.18
N SER A 56 2.56 4.15 -14.88
CA SER A 56 2.34 3.46 -16.15
C SER A 56 1.31 2.34 -16.05
N GLY A 57 1.18 1.67 -14.90
CA GLY A 57 0.20 0.60 -14.71
C GLY A 57 -1.23 1.07 -14.96
N LEU A 58 -1.72 2.03 -14.19
CA LEU A 58 -3.07 2.56 -14.38
C LEU A 58 -3.21 3.47 -15.60
N GLU A 59 -2.13 4.04 -16.09
CA GLU A 59 -2.12 4.74 -17.37
C GLU A 59 -2.57 3.83 -18.53
N VAL A 60 -2.03 2.59 -18.59
CA VAL A 60 -2.45 1.59 -19.60
C VAL A 60 -3.94 1.27 -19.48
N VAL A 61 -4.43 1.05 -18.27
CA VAL A 61 -5.86 0.81 -18.03
C VAL A 61 -6.69 2.01 -18.42
N SER A 62 -6.28 3.23 -18.06
CA SER A 62 -7.01 4.47 -18.33
C SER A 62 -7.14 4.74 -19.83
N ARG A 63 -6.05 4.51 -20.62
CA ARG A 63 -6.12 4.62 -22.09
C ARG A 63 -7.05 3.58 -22.68
N LYS A 64 -6.97 2.31 -22.26
CA LYS A 64 -7.89 1.27 -22.70
C LYS A 64 -9.35 1.65 -22.39
N ARG A 65 -9.65 2.15 -21.19
CA ARG A 65 -11.01 2.59 -20.79
C ARG A 65 -11.54 3.71 -21.71
N ARG A 66 -10.71 4.70 -22.06
CA ARG A 66 -11.10 5.73 -23.02
C ARG A 66 -11.45 5.17 -24.38
N LEU A 67 -10.63 4.24 -24.89
CA LEU A 67 -10.91 3.54 -26.16
C LEU A 67 -12.14 2.61 -26.09
N GLN A 68 -12.55 2.21 -24.89
CA GLN A 68 -13.81 1.50 -24.64
C GLN A 68 -15.02 2.44 -24.49
N GLY A 69 -14.82 3.76 -24.56
CA GLY A 69 -15.87 4.76 -24.49
C GLY A 69 -16.23 5.25 -23.08
N TYR A 70 -15.40 4.93 -22.07
CA TYR A 70 -15.58 5.45 -20.70
C TYR A 70 -15.21 6.93 -20.60
N ASN A 71 -15.89 7.62 -19.69
CA ASN A 71 -15.46 8.92 -19.16
C ASN A 71 -14.44 8.68 -18.05
N VAL A 72 -13.17 9.02 -18.29
CA VAL A 72 -12.05 8.64 -17.43
C VAL A 72 -11.55 9.85 -16.65
N LEU A 73 -11.61 9.75 -15.32
CA LEU A 73 -10.90 10.64 -14.40
C LEU A 73 -9.58 9.96 -14.01
N PHE A 74 -8.46 10.50 -14.49
CA PHE A 74 -7.11 10.06 -14.15
C PHE A 74 -6.28 11.30 -13.76
N PRO A 75 -6.38 11.75 -12.50
CA PRO A 75 -5.77 12.98 -12.03
C PRO A 75 -4.36 12.77 -11.48
N ILE A 76 -3.64 13.88 -11.29
CA ILE A 76 -2.36 13.95 -10.60
C ILE A 76 -2.29 15.22 -9.75
N GLY A 77 -1.48 15.22 -8.71
CA GLY A 77 -1.21 16.36 -7.82
C GLY A 77 0.06 16.14 -7.03
N PHE A 78 0.25 16.92 -5.97
CA PHE A 78 1.50 16.91 -5.21
C PHE A 78 1.23 16.92 -3.70
N ASP A 79 1.78 15.92 -3.01
CA ASP A 79 1.84 15.89 -1.55
C ASP A 79 3.10 16.65 -1.11
N ALA A 80 2.96 17.94 -0.79
CA ALA A 80 4.10 18.84 -0.76
C ALA A 80 4.45 19.39 0.64
N TYR A 81 3.62 19.14 1.67
CA TYR A 81 3.98 19.38 3.07
C TYR A 81 4.84 18.22 3.61
N GLY A 82 5.63 18.48 4.64
CA GLY A 82 6.30 17.45 5.42
C GLY A 82 7.80 17.65 5.63
N LEU A 83 8.35 16.78 6.45
CA LEU A 83 9.73 16.82 6.93
C LEU A 83 10.82 16.78 5.85
N PRO A 84 10.70 15.99 4.76
CA PRO A 84 11.77 15.94 3.77
C PRO A 84 12.07 17.28 3.10
N THR A 85 11.03 18.05 2.76
CA THR A 85 11.18 19.39 2.17
C THR A 85 11.74 20.36 3.20
N GLU A 86 11.25 20.34 4.44
CA GLU A 86 11.74 21.21 5.51
C GLU A 86 13.20 20.91 5.86
N ASN A 87 13.58 19.65 5.99
CA ASN A 87 14.97 19.27 6.25
C ASN A 87 15.91 19.69 5.10
N TYR A 88 15.46 19.60 3.85
CA TYR A 88 16.21 20.10 2.71
C TYR A 88 16.33 21.62 2.75
N ALA A 89 15.26 22.31 3.08
CA ALA A 89 15.22 23.77 3.22
C ALA A 89 16.19 24.26 4.33
N ILE A 90 16.20 23.62 5.49
CA ILE A 90 17.13 23.89 6.58
C ILE A 90 18.59 23.69 6.12
N LYS A 91 18.87 22.57 5.41
CA LYS A 91 20.22 22.27 4.93
C LYS A 91 20.73 23.25 3.88
N THR A 92 19.85 23.79 3.05
CA THR A 92 20.21 24.65 1.91
C THR A 92 20.03 26.15 2.18
N GLY A 93 19.34 26.52 3.27
CA GLY A 93 18.95 27.90 3.56
C GLY A 93 17.88 28.48 2.61
N ILE A 94 17.21 27.62 1.81
CA ILE A 94 16.15 28.02 0.89
C ILE A 94 14.80 27.79 1.58
N HIS A 95 13.93 28.82 1.58
CA HIS A 95 12.60 28.71 2.21
C HIS A 95 11.80 27.53 1.63
N PRO A 96 11.08 26.73 2.48
CA PRO A 96 10.36 25.51 2.03
C PRO A 96 9.37 25.77 0.89
N ARG A 97 8.68 26.91 0.88
CA ARG A 97 7.77 27.30 -0.23
C ARG A 97 8.48 27.33 -1.58
N LYS A 98 9.66 27.96 -1.65
CA LYS A 98 10.46 28.04 -2.88
C LYS A 98 10.94 26.67 -3.33
N VAL A 99 11.41 25.85 -2.38
CA VAL A 99 11.82 24.46 -2.67
C VAL A 99 10.65 23.67 -3.25
N THR A 100 9.47 23.78 -2.65
CA THR A 100 8.24 23.11 -3.11
C THR A 100 7.89 23.55 -4.53
N ASP A 101 7.83 24.85 -4.81
CA ASP A 101 7.48 25.38 -6.14
C ASP A 101 8.45 24.91 -7.24
N MET A 102 9.74 24.91 -6.94
CA MET A 102 10.78 24.40 -7.86
C MET A 102 10.59 22.90 -8.15
N ASN A 103 10.34 22.13 -7.11
CA ASN A 103 10.19 20.70 -7.22
C ASN A 103 8.92 20.31 -7.96
N ILE A 104 7.78 20.95 -7.68
CA ILE A 104 6.50 20.75 -8.39
C ILE A 104 6.69 21.01 -9.88
N LYS A 105 7.33 22.12 -10.26
CA LYS A 105 7.64 22.42 -11.67
C LYS A 105 8.47 21.31 -12.32
N LYS A 106 9.50 20.82 -11.65
CA LYS A 106 10.34 19.73 -12.16
C LYS A 106 9.56 18.45 -12.35
N PHE A 107 8.78 18.03 -11.35
CA PHE A 107 7.95 16.82 -11.41
C PHE A 107 6.90 16.92 -12.52
N THR A 108 6.22 18.06 -12.63
CA THR A 108 5.25 18.33 -13.71
C THR A 108 5.90 18.17 -15.09
N SER A 109 7.08 18.76 -15.29
CA SER A 109 7.82 18.63 -16.54
C SER A 109 8.18 17.18 -16.85
N GLN A 110 8.66 16.42 -15.86
CA GLN A 110 8.99 15.01 -16.02
C GLN A 110 7.75 14.15 -16.38
N LEU A 111 6.63 14.38 -15.71
CA LEU A 111 5.38 13.65 -15.96
C LEU A 111 4.80 13.94 -17.35
N LYS A 112 4.78 15.22 -17.78
CA LYS A 112 4.32 15.63 -19.10
C LYS A 112 5.20 15.01 -20.17
N ARG A 113 6.51 15.02 -19.97
CA ARG A 113 7.48 14.47 -20.92
C ARG A 113 7.35 12.96 -21.16
N VAL A 114 6.87 12.20 -20.17
CA VAL A 114 6.58 10.77 -20.33
C VAL A 114 5.26 10.53 -21.09
N GLY A 115 4.44 11.57 -21.27
CA GLY A 115 3.20 11.51 -22.03
C GLY A 115 2.07 10.76 -21.32
N PHE A 116 1.97 10.90 -20.00
CA PHE A 116 0.84 10.35 -19.23
C PHE A 116 -0.47 11.08 -19.55
N SER A 117 -1.57 10.35 -19.65
CA SER A 117 -2.90 10.88 -19.93
C SER A 117 -3.61 11.44 -18.69
N PHE A 118 -2.89 12.15 -17.83
CA PHE A 118 -3.47 12.82 -16.67
C PHE A 118 -4.38 13.99 -17.09
N ASP A 119 -5.43 14.18 -16.30
CA ASP A 119 -6.25 15.39 -16.39
C ASP A 119 -5.57 16.55 -15.64
N TRP A 120 -4.79 17.33 -16.35
CA TRP A 120 -4.03 18.46 -15.81
C TRP A 120 -4.91 19.62 -15.33
N THR A 121 -6.21 19.65 -15.64
CA THR A 121 -7.14 20.65 -15.11
C THR A 121 -7.54 20.38 -13.67
N ARG A 122 -7.23 19.19 -13.15
CA ARG A 122 -7.57 18.76 -11.79
C ARG A 122 -6.38 18.61 -10.86
N VAL A 123 -5.27 19.26 -11.18
CA VAL A 123 -4.06 19.28 -10.35
C VAL A 123 -4.33 19.90 -8.99
N ILE A 124 -3.81 19.29 -7.95
CA ILE A 124 -3.84 19.81 -6.57
C ILE A 124 -2.45 19.87 -5.97
N ASP A 125 -2.25 20.82 -5.06
CA ASP A 125 -1.06 20.96 -4.21
C ASP A 125 -1.54 21.08 -2.75
N THR A 126 -1.10 20.14 -1.91
CA THR A 126 -1.52 20.11 -0.50
C THR A 126 -1.09 21.35 0.30
N THR A 127 -0.12 22.12 -0.20
CA THR A 127 0.38 23.35 0.43
C THR A 127 -0.39 24.60 0.04
N GLU A 128 -1.35 24.49 -0.87
CA GLU A 128 -2.20 25.61 -1.24
C GLU A 128 -3.30 25.89 -0.23
N GLU A 129 -3.55 27.19 0.05
CA GLU A 129 -4.56 27.64 1.01
C GLU A 129 -5.94 27.06 0.69
N GLY A 130 -6.31 27.00 -0.60
CA GLY A 130 -7.56 26.41 -1.07
C GLY A 130 -7.68 24.90 -0.84
N TYR A 131 -6.55 24.20 -0.63
CA TYR A 131 -6.52 22.80 -0.29
C TYR A 131 -6.56 22.59 1.23
N TYR A 132 -5.56 23.10 1.98
CA TYR A 132 -5.44 22.77 3.40
C TYR A 132 -6.52 23.45 4.29
N LYS A 133 -7.24 24.46 3.79
CA LYS A 133 -8.48 24.93 4.38
C LYS A 133 -9.43 23.76 4.72
N TRP A 134 -9.54 22.80 3.81
CA TRP A 134 -10.44 21.68 3.98
C TRP A 134 -9.84 20.57 4.83
N THR A 135 -8.53 20.40 4.84
CA THR A 135 -7.83 19.54 5.82
C THR A 135 -8.14 20.03 7.25
N GLN A 136 -8.03 21.34 7.46
CA GLN A 136 -8.36 21.98 8.75
C GLN A 136 -9.85 21.84 9.10
N TRP A 137 -10.74 21.98 8.12
CA TRP A 137 -12.17 21.77 8.32
C TRP A 137 -12.48 20.33 8.76
N ILE A 138 -11.90 19.31 8.11
CA ILE A 138 -12.08 17.92 8.50
C ILE A 138 -11.55 17.67 9.93
N PHE A 139 -10.39 18.22 10.26
CA PHE A 139 -9.85 18.12 11.62
C PHE A 139 -10.79 18.74 12.65
N LEU A 140 -11.34 19.92 12.39
CA LEU A 140 -12.32 20.54 13.29
C LEU A 140 -13.58 19.70 13.45
N LYS A 141 -14.07 19.08 12.38
CA LYS A 141 -15.19 18.13 12.47
C LYS A 141 -14.85 16.92 13.33
N MET A 142 -13.64 16.38 13.24
CA MET A 142 -13.18 15.32 14.13
C MET A 142 -13.09 15.80 15.58
N PHE A 143 -12.60 17.02 15.82
CA PHE A 143 -12.54 17.59 17.16
C PHE A 143 -13.94 17.77 17.79
N GLU A 144 -14.88 18.33 17.04
CA GLU A 144 -16.28 18.52 17.48
C GLU A 144 -16.98 17.19 17.81
N ASN A 145 -16.60 16.10 17.13
CA ASN A 145 -17.12 14.75 17.36
C ASN A 145 -16.29 13.92 18.36
N GLY A 146 -15.33 14.54 19.06
CA GLY A 146 -14.51 13.87 20.07
C GLY A 146 -13.48 12.90 19.55
N LEU A 147 -13.29 12.83 18.22
CA LEU A 147 -12.29 11.96 17.58
C LEU A 147 -10.89 12.55 17.62
N ALA A 148 -10.75 13.89 17.59
CA ALA A 148 -9.49 14.56 17.81
C ALA A 148 -9.39 15.02 19.27
N PHE A 149 -8.34 14.62 19.98
CA PHE A 149 -8.15 14.96 21.40
C PHE A 149 -6.65 15.14 21.71
N ARG A 150 -6.33 15.79 22.80
CA ARG A 150 -4.96 16.02 23.27
C ARG A 150 -4.74 15.30 24.57
N ASP A 151 -3.60 14.60 24.69
CA ASP A 151 -3.22 13.89 25.90
C ASP A 151 -1.71 13.97 26.15
N LYS A 152 -1.30 13.91 27.42
CA LYS A 152 0.11 13.87 27.80
C LYS A 152 0.54 12.43 28.07
N THR A 153 1.36 11.89 27.18
CA THR A 153 1.75 10.48 27.23
C THR A 153 3.17 10.25 26.73
N LEU A 154 3.67 9.05 26.95
CA LEU A 154 4.92 8.60 26.36
C LEU A 154 4.69 8.32 24.88
N VAL A 155 5.46 9.01 24.02
CA VAL A 155 5.37 8.89 22.57
C VAL A 155 6.72 8.58 21.95
N ASN A 156 6.67 8.00 20.75
CA ASN A 156 7.83 7.85 19.92
C ASN A 156 8.36 9.22 19.48
N TYR A 157 9.62 9.48 19.74
CA TYR A 157 10.27 10.75 19.43
C TYR A 157 11.58 10.52 18.69
N CYS A 158 11.76 11.16 17.55
CA CYS A 158 13.03 11.16 16.83
C CYS A 158 13.92 12.29 17.31
N PRO A 159 15.06 12.02 17.99
CA PRO A 159 15.94 13.06 18.48
C PRO A 159 16.69 13.81 17.35
N SER A 160 16.91 13.17 16.21
CA SER A 160 17.53 13.76 15.03
C SER A 160 16.58 14.72 14.30
N CYS A 161 15.36 14.28 14.01
CA CYS A 161 14.32 15.13 13.41
C CYS A 161 13.65 16.07 14.41
N LYS A 162 13.84 15.86 15.72
CA LYS A 162 13.22 16.63 16.83
C LYS A 162 11.68 16.67 16.74
N VAL A 163 11.06 15.53 16.51
CA VAL A 163 9.62 15.42 16.22
C VAL A 163 9.01 14.18 16.84
N VAL A 164 7.74 14.28 17.25
CA VAL A 164 6.91 13.15 17.63
C VAL A 164 6.56 12.33 16.38
N LEU A 165 6.59 11.01 16.51
CA LEU A 165 6.26 10.06 15.47
C LEU A 165 5.06 9.20 15.87
N SER A 166 4.26 8.82 14.89
CA SER A 166 3.27 7.76 15.08
C SER A 166 3.94 6.38 15.17
N ASN A 167 3.19 5.36 15.55
CA ASN A 167 3.71 4.00 15.56
C ASN A 167 4.09 3.51 14.16
N GLU A 168 3.32 3.97 13.18
CA GLU A 168 3.53 3.69 11.76
C GLU A 168 4.82 4.32 11.21
N ASP A 169 5.17 5.52 11.71
CA ASP A 169 6.37 6.27 11.29
C ASP A 169 7.65 5.83 12.02
N SER A 170 7.51 4.90 13.00
CA SER A 170 8.62 4.44 13.87
C SER A 170 8.76 2.91 13.90
N GLN A 171 8.37 2.24 12.83
CA GLN A 171 8.44 0.78 12.73
C GLN A 171 9.89 0.28 12.88
N GLY A 172 10.07 -0.78 13.69
CA GLY A 172 11.40 -1.33 13.97
C GLY A 172 12.29 -0.43 14.84
N GLY A 173 11.70 0.53 15.57
CA GLY A 173 12.45 1.43 16.47
C GLY A 173 13.26 2.51 15.76
N LYS A 174 13.03 2.74 14.47
CA LYS A 174 13.73 3.73 13.65
C LYS A 174 12.77 4.72 13.01
N CYS A 175 13.21 5.98 12.94
CA CYS A 175 12.50 7.01 12.19
C CYS A 175 12.46 6.66 10.70
N ASP A 176 11.30 6.68 10.08
CA ASP A 176 11.12 6.34 8.65
C ASP A 176 11.78 7.37 7.71
N ILE A 177 12.06 8.59 8.20
CA ILE A 177 12.64 9.69 7.41
C ILE A 177 14.17 9.73 7.48
N CYS A 178 14.74 9.73 8.69
CA CYS A 178 16.18 9.88 8.88
C CYS A 178 16.90 8.59 9.30
N HIS A 179 16.14 7.53 9.58
CA HIS A 179 16.60 6.21 10.03
C HIS A 179 17.36 6.20 11.38
N SER A 180 17.33 7.30 12.13
CA SER A 180 17.87 7.37 13.48
C SER A 180 17.00 6.56 14.45
N GLU A 181 17.60 6.11 15.54
CA GLU A 181 16.90 5.43 16.62
C GLU A 181 15.87 6.37 17.27
N VAL A 182 14.68 5.79 17.53
CA VAL A 182 13.56 6.49 18.16
C VAL A 182 13.59 6.23 19.65
N VAL A 183 13.34 7.27 20.44
CA VAL A 183 13.28 7.20 21.90
C VAL A 183 11.88 7.48 22.42
N GLN A 184 11.56 7.04 23.64
CA GLN A 184 10.31 7.39 24.31
C GLN A 184 10.46 8.73 25.04
N LYS A 185 9.53 9.67 24.80
CA LYS A 185 9.51 10.98 25.47
C LYS A 185 8.10 11.34 25.91
N SER A 186 7.94 11.86 27.13
CA SER A 186 6.63 12.37 27.58
C SER A 186 6.37 13.73 26.90
N LYS A 187 5.31 13.82 26.13
CA LYS A 187 4.88 15.02 25.39
C LYS A 187 3.35 15.15 25.42
N ASP A 188 2.88 16.39 25.30
CA ASP A 188 1.49 16.67 24.98
C ASP A 188 1.30 16.45 23.48
N VAL A 189 0.39 15.55 23.09
CA VAL A 189 0.20 15.11 21.72
C VAL A 189 -1.27 15.12 21.33
N TRP A 190 -1.54 15.58 20.13
CA TRP A 190 -2.83 15.39 19.48
C TRP A 190 -2.95 13.95 18.98
N TYR A 191 -4.10 13.35 19.21
CA TYR A 191 -4.47 12.03 18.74
C TYR A 191 -5.75 12.09 17.93
N LEU A 192 -5.83 11.22 16.92
CA LEU A 192 -7.10 10.86 16.29
C LEU A 192 -7.49 9.44 16.73
N ARG A 193 -8.75 9.27 17.20
CA ARG A 193 -9.31 8.00 17.71
C ARG A 193 -9.62 7.02 16.57
N ILE A 194 -8.59 6.65 15.80
CA ILE A 194 -8.72 5.67 14.72
C ILE A 194 -9.19 4.31 15.22
N THR A 195 -8.93 3.99 16.49
CA THR A 195 -9.36 2.72 17.12
C THR A 195 -10.88 2.59 17.19
N GLU A 196 -11.64 3.68 17.26
CA GLU A 196 -13.10 3.67 17.19
C GLU A 196 -13.63 3.21 15.83
N TYR A 197 -12.80 3.31 14.78
CA TYR A 197 -13.12 2.85 13.44
C TYR A 197 -12.53 1.48 13.09
N ALA A 198 -11.84 0.82 14.03
CA ALA A 198 -11.16 -0.46 13.79
C ALA A 198 -12.09 -1.53 13.20
N ASP A 199 -13.30 -1.68 13.76
CA ASP A 199 -14.28 -2.65 13.26
C ASP A 199 -14.84 -2.26 11.89
N LYS A 200 -15.15 -0.99 11.67
CA LYS A 200 -15.59 -0.49 10.36
C LYS A 200 -14.52 -0.67 9.28
N LEU A 201 -13.24 -0.48 9.65
CA LEU A 201 -12.10 -0.70 8.75
C LEU A 201 -11.96 -2.18 8.38
N LEU A 202 -12.12 -3.10 9.35
CA LEU A 202 -12.06 -4.55 9.09
C LEU A 202 -13.27 -5.03 8.27
N GLU A 203 -14.48 -4.58 8.61
CA GLU A 203 -15.70 -4.98 7.90
C GLU A 203 -15.65 -4.53 6.44
N GLY A 204 -15.22 -3.29 6.18
CA GLY A 204 -15.11 -2.75 4.83
C GLY A 204 -14.19 -3.55 3.92
N LEU A 205 -13.17 -4.26 4.44
CA LEU A 205 -12.28 -5.11 3.64
C LEU A 205 -13.03 -6.29 2.97
N LYS A 206 -14.20 -6.67 3.46
CA LYS A 206 -15.01 -7.74 2.87
C LYS A 206 -15.72 -7.31 1.59
N HIS A 207 -15.91 -6.00 1.40
CA HIS A 207 -16.71 -5.41 0.33
C HIS A 207 -15.87 -4.80 -0.81
N VAL A 208 -14.55 -4.91 -0.74
CA VAL A 208 -13.61 -4.32 -1.72
C VAL A 208 -12.74 -5.38 -2.37
N ASP A 209 -12.30 -5.11 -3.60
CA ASP A 209 -11.40 -5.97 -4.40
C ASP A 209 -9.94 -5.52 -4.20
N TYR A 210 -9.42 -5.71 -3.00
CA TYR A 210 -8.00 -5.49 -2.72
C TYR A 210 -7.21 -6.79 -2.86
N LEU A 211 -5.96 -6.70 -3.28
CA LEU A 211 -5.06 -7.86 -3.29
C LEU A 211 -5.05 -8.57 -1.92
N PRO A 212 -5.04 -9.91 -1.88
CA PRO A 212 -5.12 -10.67 -0.63
C PRO A 212 -4.06 -10.29 0.41
N ASN A 213 -2.83 -9.99 -0.04
CA ASN A 213 -1.73 -9.56 0.83
C ASN A 213 -1.98 -8.17 1.43
N ILE A 214 -2.67 -7.26 0.72
CA ILE A 214 -3.07 -5.95 1.24
C ILE A 214 -4.11 -6.12 2.36
N LYS A 215 -5.15 -6.94 2.14
CA LYS A 215 -6.16 -7.23 3.17
C LYS A 215 -5.51 -7.84 4.41
N ALA A 216 -4.70 -8.87 4.24
CA ALA A 216 -4.02 -9.56 5.33
C ALA A 216 -3.10 -8.61 6.14
N GLN A 217 -2.38 -7.70 5.49
CA GLN A 217 -1.54 -6.72 6.19
C GLN A 217 -2.37 -5.73 7.00
N GLN A 218 -3.50 -5.23 6.48
CA GLN A 218 -4.39 -4.35 7.24
C GLN A 218 -5.05 -5.07 8.41
N GLU A 219 -5.55 -6.28 8.21
CA GLU A 219 -6.10 -7.12 9.28
C GLU A 219 -5.08 -7.37 10.40
N HIS A 220 -3.86 -7.72 10.02
CA HIS A 220 -2.77 -7.95 10.98
C HIS A 220 -2.36 -6.67 11.72
N TRP A 221 -2.35 -5.53 11.04
CA TRP A 221 -2.02 -4.24 11.62
C TRP A 221 -3.08 -3.77 12.62
N ILE A 222 -4.35 -3.84 12.25
CA ILE A 222 -5.47 -3.56 13.15
C ILE A 222 -5.47 -4.54 14.32
N GLY A 223 -5.21 -5.83 14.04
CA GLY A 223 -4.94 -6.86 15.02
C GLY A 223 -6.05 -7.01 16.04
N LYS A 224 -7.30 -7.18 15.56
CA LYS A 224 -8.46 -7.43 16.42
C LYS A 224 -8.29 -8.75 17.15
N SER A 225 -8.31 -8.71 18.48
CA SER A 225 -8.30 -9.87 19.34
C SER A 225 -9.56 -9.89 20.23
N ARG A 226 -10.13 -11.08 20.39
CA ARG A 226 -11.24 -11.34 21.32
C ARG A 226 -10.73 -12.11 22.51
N GLY A 227 -11.13 -11.70 23.71
CA GLY A 227 -10.67 -12.30 24.95
C GLY A 227 -11.49 -11.83 26.14
N ALA A 228 -10.83 -11.71 27.29
CA ALA A 228 -11.45 -11.22 28.51
C ALA A 228 -10.56 -10.21 29.22
N PHE A 229 -11.19 -9.22 29.82
CA PHE A 229 -10.59 -8.42 30.87
C PHE A 229 -10.82 -9.16 32.21
N VAL A 230 -9.75 -9.29 32.99
CA VAL A 230 -9.80 -9.99 34.28
C VAL A 230 -9.18 -9.12 35.36
N ASN A 231 -9.84 -9.02 36.51
CA ASN A 231 -9.40 -8.22 37.63
C ASN A 231 -8.78 -9.10 38.71
N PHE A 232 -7.48 -8.96 38.95
CA PHE A 232 -6.76 -9.60 40.04
C PHE A 232 -6.72 -8.67 41.25
N SER A 233 -7.29 -9.07 42.40
CA SER A 233 -7.17 -8.31 43.62
C SER A 233 -5.76 -8.40 44.19
N LEU A 234 -5.29 -7.33 44.81
CA LEU A 234 -4.00 -7.33 45.51
C LEU A 234 -4.21 -7.58 46.99
N LYS A 235 -3.35 -8.40 47.60
CA LYS A 235 -3.39 -8.72 49.02
C LYS A 235 -3.06 -7.47 49.84
N ASP A 236 -3.89 -7.14 50.85
CA ASP A 236 -3.73 -6.01 51.78
C ASP A 236 -3.66 -4.62 51.08
N ILE A 237 -4.13 -4.53 49.84
CA ILE A 237 -4.16 -3.30 49.03
C ILE A 237 -5.54 -3.18 48.37
N PRO A 238 -6.27 -2.04 48.58
CA PRO A 238 -7.59 -1.84 48.01
C PRO A 238 -7.53 -1.48 46.50
N GLU A 239 -6.78 -2.24 45.74
CA GLU A 239 -6.55 -2.03 44.29
C GLU A 239 -6.65 -3.37 43.57
N LYS A 240 -6.93 -3.31 42.27
CA LYS A 240 -6.98 -4.47 41.41
C LYS A 240 -6.05 -4.25 40.22
N LEU A 241 -5.29 -5.27 39.83
CA LEU A 241 -4.60 -5.31 38.55
C LEU A 241 -5.57 -5.86 37.50
N ARG A 242 -5.92 -5.03 36.53
CA ARG A 242 -6.75 -5.43 35.38
C ARG A 242 -5.85 -5.89 34.25
N ILE A 243 -6.07 -7.08 33.74
CA ILE A 243 -5.35 -7.63 32.58
C ILE A 243 -6.32 -7.90 31.44
N TYR A 244 -5.77 -8.02 30.24
CA TYR A 244 -6.46 -8.57 29.09
C TYR A 244 -5.77 -9.86 28.64
N THR A 245 -6.58 -10.89 28.36
CA THR A 245 -6.07 -12.16 27.82
C THR A 245 -6.97 -12.71 26.73
N THR A 246 -6.37 -13.28 25.68
CA THR A 246 -7.09 -14.06 24.67
C THR A 246 -7.35 -15.49 25.10
N ARG A 247 -6.72 -15.92 26.22
CA ARG A 247 -6.79 -17.27 26.76
C ARG A 247 -7.31 -17.28 28.23
N PRO A 248 -8.52 -16.78 28.48
CA PRO A 248 -9.09 -16.81 29.84
C PRO A 248 -9.31 -18.24 30.35
N ASP A 249 -9.43 -19.24 29.48
CA ASP A 249 -9.51 -20.65 29.81
C ASP A 249 -8.32 -21.13 30.65
N THR A 250 -7.13 -20.54 30.48
CA THR A 250 -5.91 -20.94 31.20
C THR A 250 -5.74 -20.27 32.58
N LEU A 251 -6.71 -19.51 33.07
CA LEU A 251 -6.62 -18.76 34.34
C LEU A 251 -6.25 -19.61 35.53
N PHE A 252 -6.66 -20.88 35.59
CA PHE A 252 -6.29 -21.80 36.68
C PHE A 252 -4.79 -22.13 36.74
N GLY A 253 -4.07 -21.98 35.58
CA GLY A 253 -2.63 -22.20 35.47
C GLY A 253 -1.77 -20.96 35.69
N VAL A 254 -2.37 -19.82 36.09
CA VAL A 254 -1.62 -18.59 36.39
C VAL A 254 -0.84 -18.75 37.69
N THR A 255 0.46 -18.61 37.63
CA THR A 255 1.37 -18.75 38.76
C THR A 255 2.12 -17.49 39.15
N PHE A 256 2.12 -16.47 38.28
CA PHE A 256 2.66 -15.15 38.58
C PHE A 256 2.00 -14.09 37.69
N MET A 257 2.22 -12.82 38.03
CA MET A 257 1.86 -11.69 37.21
C MET A 257 3.09 -10.87 36.86
N VAL A 258 3.06 -10.21 35.70
CA VAL A 258 4.10 -9.26 35.30
C VAL A 258 3.43 -7.95 34.95
N ILE A 259 4.02 -6.86 35.48
CA ILE A 259 3.60 -5.49 35.12
C ILE A 259 4.73 -4.74 34.42
N ALA A 260 4.36 -3.73 33.67
CA ALA A 260 5.33 -2.84 33.03
C ALA A 260 6.17 -2.11 34.10
N PRO A 261 7.47 -1.86 33.85
CA PRO A 261 8.31 -1.08 34.77
C PRO A 261 7.75 0.31 35.05
N GLU A 262 7.01 0.88 34.13
CA GLU A 262 6.38 2.21 34.23
C GLU A 262 4.96 2.19 34.85
N HIS A 263 4.48 1.03 35.29
CA HIS A 263 3.11 0.91 35.82
C HIS A 263 2.87 1.79 37.04
N PRO A 264 1.81 2.64 37.06
CA PRO A 264 1.57 3.63 38.12
C PRO A 264 1.44 3.06 39.54
N ILE A 265 1.08 1.79 39.64
CA ILE A 265 0.87 1.10 40.93
C ILE A 265 2.17 1.08 41.76
N ILE A 266 3.33 1.06 41.12
CA ILE A 266 4.63 1.01 41.76
C ILE A 266 4.84 2.32 42.55
N ASP A 267 4.61 3.45 41.91
CA ASP A 267 4.79 4.77 42.55
C ASP A 267 3.71 5.04 43.58
N LYS A 268 2.45 4.57 43.32
CA LYS A 268 1.32 4.74 44.23
C LYS A 268 1.48 3.99 45.56
N TYR A 269 2.13 2.81 45.50
CA TYR A 269 2.32 1.96 46.69
C TYR A 269 3.79 1.75 47.08
N LYS A 270 4.67 2.70 46.71
CA LYS A 270 6.10 2.64 47.01
C LYS A 270 6.45 2.35 48.47
N ASP A 271 5.65 2.86 49.42
CA ASP A 271 5.86 2.65 50.87
C ASP A 271 5.58 1.21 51.31
N LYS A 272 4.90 0.42 50.53
CA LYS A 272 4.64 -1.02 50.78
C LYS A 272 5.66 -1.94 50.10
N ILE A 273 6.45 -1.40 49.19
CA ILE A 273 7.45 -2.14 48.41
C ILE A 273 8.79 -2.13 49.19
N ARG A 274 9.26 -3.31 49.55
CA ARG A 274 10.46 -3.45 50.40
C ARG A 274 11.79 -3.41 49.63
N ASN A 275 11.78 -3.71 48.34
CA ASN A 275 12.97 -3.72 47.45
C ASN A 275 12.93 -2.61 46.41
N MET A 276 12.48 -1.42 46.81
CA MET A 276 12.27 -0.31 45.89
C MET A 276 13.56 0.10 45.13
N ASP A 277 14.73 -0.02 45.75
CA ASP A 277 16.03 0.29 45.13
C ASP A 277 16.26 -0.59 43.89
N ALA A 278 16.06 -1.91 44.01
CA ALA A 278 16.22 -2.83 42.89
C ALA A 278 15.20 -2.54 41.73
N ILE A 279 14.02 -2.07 42.10
CA ILE A 279 12.99 -1.68 41.12
C ILE A 279 13.40 -0.40 40.39
N VAL A 280 13.91 0.59 41.08
CA VAL A 280 14.39 1.85 40.49
C VAL A 280 15.57 1.59 39.54
N ASP A 281 16.52 0.72 39.93
CA ASP A 281 17.64 0.33 39.07
C ASP A 281 17.16 -0.34 37.82
N TYR A 282 16.24 -1.32 37.93
CA TYR A 282 15.67 -2.02 36.78
C TYR A 282 14.86 -1.10 35.87
N ARG A 283 14.05 -0.17 36.42
CA ARG A 283 13.35 0.87 35.66
C ARG A 283 14.32 1.74 34.87
N THR A 284 15.44 2.11 35.47
CA THR A 284 16.50 2.91 34.85
C THR A 284 17.15 2.16 33.68
N GLU A 285 17.39 0.86 33.83
CA GLU A 285 17.88 0.02 32.71
C GLU A 285 16.84 -0.09 31.59
N CYS A 286 15.59 -0.33 31.92
CA CYS A 286 14.50 -0.43 30.95
C CYS A 286 14.27 0.87 30.17
N SER A 287 14.44 2.03 30.84
CA SER A 287 14.27 3.35 30.20
C SER A 287 15.28 3.65 29.09
N LYS A 288 16.42 2.94 29.07
CA LYS A 288 17.45 3.05 28.04
C LYS A 288 17.16 2.21 26.80
N LYS A 289 16.21 1.25 26.89
CA LYS A 289 15.85 0.34 25.81
C LYS A 289 14.70 0.89 24.98
N THR A 290 14.79 0.77 23.67
CA THR A 290 13.67 1.04 22.76
C THR A 290 12.57 -0.01 22.91
N GLU A 291 11.35 0.30 22.45
CA GLU A 291 10.24 -0.69 22.41
C GLU A 291 10.62 -1.93 21.59
N PHE A 292 11.34 -1.74 20.50
CA PHE A 292 11.81 -2.83 19.66
C PHE A 292 12.81 -3.75 20.38
N GLU A 293 13.78 -3.17 21.09
CA GLU A 293 14.73 -3.94 21.90
C GLU A 293 14.02 -4.72 23.00
N ARG A 294 13.01 -4.11 23.66
CA ARG A 294 12.25 -4.75 24.73
C ARG A 294 11.37 -5.91 24.24
N THR A 295 10.87 -5.86 23.00
CA THR A 295 9.88 -6.83 22.50
C THR A 295 10.43 -7.86 21.51
N GLN A 296 11.43 -7.49 20.70
CA GLN A 296 11.90 -8.31 19.55
C GLN A 296 13.34 -8.87 19.73
N LEU A 297 14.22 -8.18 20.42
CA LEU A 297 15.64 -8.54 20.48
C LEU A 297 16.03 -9.34 21.74
N VAL A 298 15.13 -9.44 22.73
CA VAL A 298 15.49 -10.05 24.04
C VAL A 298 15.44 -11.58 23.96
N LYS A 299 16.61 -12.23 24.00
CA LYS A 299 16.73 -13.68 24.18
C LYS A 299 16.67 -14.08 25.66
N ASP A 300 17.21 -13.27 26.56
CA ASP A 300 17.24 -13.53 28.01
C ASP A 300 16.13 -12.79 28.73
N LYS A 301 15.23 -13.52 29.40
CA LYS A 301 14.17 -12.91 30.22
C LYS A 301 14.75 -12.24 31.45
N THR A 302 14.48 -10.95 31.64
CA THR A 302 14.88 -10.19 32.82
C THR A 302 13.65 -9.69 33.58
N GLY A 303 13.79 -9.50 34.87
CA GLY A 303 12.71 -8.99 35.72
C GLY A 303 13.09 -8.92 37.18
N VAL A 304 12.31 -8.20 37.96
CA VAL A 304 12.48 -8.05 39.42
C VAL A 304 11.13 -8.33 40.07
N LYS A 305 11.16 -9.22 41.08
CA LYS A 305 9.99 -9.46 41.95
C LYS A 305 9.70 -8.19 42.78
N ILE A 306 8.45 -7.83 42.88
CA ILE A 306 8.04 -6.73 43.74
C ILE A 306 7.73 -7.26 45.16
N ASP A 307 8.63 -7.08 46.09
CA ASP A 307 8.44 -7.52 47.47
C ASP A 307 7.49 -6.60 48.22
N GLY A 308 6.30 -7.13 48.55
CA GLY A 308 5.21 -6.37 49.15
C GLY A 308 3.96 -6.24 48.27
N LEU A 309 4.05 -6.70 46.99
CA LEU A 309 2.90 -6.86 46.14
C LEU A 309 2.64 -8.34 45.86
N THR A 310 1.45 -8.79 46.20
CA THR A 310 0.97 -10.16 45.94
C THR A 310 -0.42 -10.07 45.32
N ALA A 311 -0.62 -10.71 44.18
CA ALA A 311 -1.91 -10.77 43.51
C ALA A 311 -2.66 -12.05 43.92
N ILE A 312 -3.99 -11.99 43.87
CA ILE A 312 -4.85 -13.13 44.16
C ILE A 312 -5.52 -13.56 42.86
N ASN A 313 -5.27 -14.81 42.48
CA ASN A 313 -5.91 -15.40 41.30
C ASN A 313 -7.43 -15.49 41.53
N PRO A 314 -8.26 -14.85 40.69
CA PRO A 314 -9.70 -14.69 40.97
C PRO A 314 -10.51 -15.99 40.80
N VAL A 315 -9.96 -17.02 40.14
CA VAL A 315 -10.71 -18.29 39.91
C VAL A 315 -10.42 -19.38 40.95
N ASN A 316 -9.27 -19.33 41.63
CA ASN A 316 -8.88 -20.36 42.63
C ASN A 316 -8.38 -19.78 43.97
N GLY A 317 -8.31 -18.47 44.12
CA GLY A 317 -7.88 -17.80 45.36
C GLY A 317 -6.38 -17.93 45.68
N ARG A 318 -5.56 -18.46 44.78
CA ARG A 318 -4.13 -18.63 45.01
C ARG A 318 -3.42 -17.29 45.05
N GLU A 319 -2.54 -17.11 46.05
CA GLU A 319 -1.64 -15.98 46.14
C GLU A 319 -0.48 -16.19 45.15
N ILE A 320 -0.23 -15.21 44.28
CA ILE A 320 0.80 -15.26 43.24
C ILE A 320 1.68 -14.01 43.28
N PRO A 321 3.01 -14.15 43.04
CA PRO A 321 3.93 -13.04 43.04
C PRO A 321 3.70 -12.11 41.85
N VAL A 322 4.04 -10.82 42.06
CA VAL A 322 4.05 -9.79 40.98
C VAL A 322 5.49 -9.43 40.66
N TYR A 323 5.82 -9.41 39.37
CA TYR A 323 7.13 -9.02 38.87
C TYR A 323 7.01 -7.77 37.99
N ILE A 324 8.08 -7.02 37.83
CA ILE A 324 8.29 -6.09 36.73
C ILE A 324 9.18 -6.75 35.67
N SER A 325 8.90 -6.55 34.42
CA SER A 325 9.78 -6.99 33.34
C SER A 325 9.66 -6.09 32.10
N ASP A 326 10.75 -5.99 31.36
CA ASP A 326 10.87 -5.13 30.19
C ASP A 326 10.03 -5.57 28.99
N TYR A 327 9.60 -6.84 28.91
CA TYR A 327 8.73 -7.32 27.85
C TYR A 327 7.24 -6.93 27.99
N VAL A 328 6.84 -6.39 29.15
CA VAL A 328 5.50 -5.83 29.37
C VAL A 328 5.52 -4.32 29.19
N MET A 329 4.62 -3.83 28.34
CA MET A 329 4.57 -2.42 27.96
C MET A 329 3.29 -1.75 28.45
N MET A 330 3.39 -0.52 28.98
CA MET A 330 2.20 0.29 29.33
C MET A 330 1.32 0.60 28.11
N GLY A 331 1.92 0.74 26.96
CA GLY A 331 1.21 1.06 25.72
C GLY A 331 0.49 -0.14 25.08
N TYR A 332 0.58 -1.34 25.64
CA TYR A 332 -0.10 -2.54 25.14
C TYR A 332 -0.98 -3.16 26.24
N GLY A 333 -2.28 -3.19 26.00
CA GLY A 333 -3.23 -3.68 26.99
C GLY A 333 -3.36 -2.75 28.20
N THR A 334 -3.26 -3.33 29.38
CA THR A 334 -3.41 -2.62 30.68
C THR A 334 -2.07 -2.34 31.35
N GLY A 335 -0.95 -2.66 30.73
CA GLY A 335 0.37 -2.61 31.35
C GLY A 335 0.59 -3.73 32.39
N ALA A 336 -0.31 -4.71 32.46
CA ALA A 336 -0.22 -5.89 33.32
C ALA A 336 -0.63 -7.14 32.53
N ILE A 337 0.03 -8.26 32.78
CA ILE A 337 -0.32 -9.56 32.20
C ILE A 337 -0.37 -10.64 33.28
N MET A 338 -1.20 -11.64 33.08
CA MET A 338 -1.13 -12.92 33.77
C MET A 338 -0.12 -13.81 33.05
N ALA A 339 0.60 -14.62 33.77
CA ALA A 339 1.58 -15.55 33.22
C ALA A 339 1.17 -17.02 33.49
N VAL A 340 1.18 -17.81 32.38
CA VAL A 340 0.79 -19.22 32.37
C VAL A 340 1.95 -20.07 31.83
N PRO A 341 2.96 -20.35 32.63
CA PRO A 341 4.20 -20.95 32.13
C PRO A 341 4.05 -22.34 31.51
N ALA A 342 3.01 -23.08 31.85
CA ALA A 342 2.77 -24.38 31.20
C ALA A 342 2.35 -24.26 29.73
N HIS A 343 1.83 -23.07 29.28
CA HIS A 343 1.15 -22.90 27.99
C HIS A 343 1.55 -21.62 27.22
N ASP A 344 2.65 -20.95 27.63
CA ASP A 344 3.29 -19.82 26.90
C ASP A 344 4.81 -19.96 27.06
N ASP A 345 5.53 -19.99 25.93
CA ASP A 345 6.98 -20.19 25.90
C ASP A 345 7.75 -19.08 26.65
N ARG A 346 7.26 -17.83 26.58
CA ARG A 346 7.91 -16.69 27.26
C ARG A 346 7.76 -16.81 28.77
N ASP A 347 6.57 -17.20 29.20
CA ASP A 347 6.26 -17.39 30.63
C ASP A 347 6.99 -18.60 31.19
N TYR A 348 7.17 -19.65 30.38
CA TYR A 348 7.93 -20.84 30.72
C TYR A 348 9.39 -20.51 30.99
N ASP A 349 10.04 -19.81 30.07
CA ASP A 349 11.44 -19.40 30.23
C ASP A 349 11.63 -18.53 31.47
N PHE A 350 10.70 -17.61 31.70
CA PHE A 350 10.70 -16.76 32.89
C PHE A 350 10.54 -17.58 34.17
N ALA A 351 9.56 -18.49 34.22
CA ALA A 351 9.32 -19.33 35.38
C ALA A 351 10.50 -20.25 35.72
N LYS A 352 11.10 -20.87 34.70
CA LYS A 352 12.34 -21.67 34.90
C LYS A 352 13.48 -20.84 35.48
N LYS A 353 13.69 -19.62 34.97
CA LYS A 353 14.75 -18.74 35.46
C LYS A 353 14.55 -18.29 36.90
N PHE A 354 13.32 -17.99 37.29
CA PHE A 354 13.01 -17.46 38.62
C PHE A 354 12.50 -18.51 39.61
N GLY A 355 12.49 -19.80 39.24
CA GLY A 355 12.05 -20.88 40.07
C GLY A 355 10.58 -20.81 40.49
N ILE A 356 9.70 -20.42 39.58
CA ILE A 356 8.26 -20.27 39.79
C ILE A 356 7.57 -21.59 39.38
N ASP A 357 6.51 -21.96 40.08
CA ASP A 357 5.71 -23.15 39.77
C ASP A 357 5.14 -23.14 38.35
N ILE A 358 5.13 -24.31 37.69
CA ILE A 358 4.52 -24.54 36.38
C ILE A 358 3.36 -25.51 36.57
N ILE A 359 2.13 -25.07 36.22
CA ILE A 359 0.90 -25.84 36.42
C ILE A 359 0.28 -26.16 35.06
N GLU A 360 0.21 -27.43 34.72
CA GLU A 360 -0.48 -27.90 33.52
C GLU A 360 -2.00 -27.69 33.66
N VAL A 361 -2.60 -27.01 32.69
CA VAL A 361 -4.06 -26.85 32.58
C VAL A 361 -4.62 -27.30 31.23
N ILE A 362 -3.76 -27.66 30.28
CA ILE A 362 -4.12 -28.30 29.02
C ILE A 362 -3.23 -29.53 28.85
N LYS A 363 -3.86 -30.69 28.75
CA LYS A 363 -3.18 -31.98 28.59
C LYS A 363 -2.67 -32.15 27.16
N GLY A 364 -1.41 -32.51 26.94
CA GLY A 364 -0.96 -32.82 25.60
C GLY A 364 0.57 -32.78 25.38
N GLY A 365 1.35 -32.23 26.32
CA GLY A 365 2.80 -32.12 26.23
C GLY A 365 3.53 -32.54 27.47
N ASN A 366 4.86 -32.44 27.47
CA ASN A 366 5.71 -32.63 28.66
C ASN A 366 6.16 -31.27 29.18
N ILE A 367 5.43 -30.73 30.14
CA ILE A 367 5.69 -29.41 30.76
C ILE A 367 7.01 -29.34 31.55
N ASP A 368 7.67 -30.48 31.81
CA ASP A 368 8.98 -30.48 32.42
C ASP A 368 10.09 -30.07 31.44
N GLU A 369 9.88 -30.29 30.14
CA GLU A 369 10.82 -29.99 29.05
C GLU A 369 10.53 -28.64 28.37
N ALA A 370 9.26 -28.34 28.07
CA ALA A 370 8.85 -27.11 27.38
C ALA A 370 7.39 -26.77 27.66
N ALA A 371 6.99 -25.51 27.37
CA ALA A 371 5.59 -25.12 27.37
C ALA A 371 4.82 -25.88 26.29
N TYR A 372 3.58 -26.26 26.59
CA TYR A 372 2.69 -26.87 25.61
C TYR A 372 1.65 -25.84 25.12
N THR A 373 1.81 -25.39 23.89
CA THR A 373 0.97 -24.37 23.25
C THR A 373 -0.11 -24.93 22.32
N GLY A 374 -0.19 -26.27 22.26
CA GLY A 374 -1.13 -27.00 21.39
C GLY A 374 -2.57 -27.12 21.96
N ASP A 375 -3.36 -27.88 21.23
CA ASP A 375 -4.74 -28.20 21.59
C ASP A 375 -4.80 -29.42 22.52
N GLY A 376 -5.75 -29.44 23.44
CA GLY A 376 -5.92 -30.54 24.36
C GLY A 376 -7.10 -30.40 25.29
N GLU A 377 -7.28 -31.41 26.14
CA GLU A 377 -8.31 -31.43 27.16
C GLU A 377 -7.89 -30.54 28.34
N MET A 378 -8.83 -29.75 28.88
CA MET A 378 -8.60 -28.96 30.08
C MET A 378 -8.45 -29.89 31.31
N VAL A 379 -7.37 -29.69 32.07
CA VAL A 379 -7.09 -30.40 33.32
C VAL A 379 -6.75 -29.38 34.42
N ASN A 380 -6.82 -29.75 35.69
CA ASN A 380 -6.55 -28.88 36.83
C ASN A 380 -7.27 -27.51 36.79
N SER A 381 -8.39 -27.42 36.07
CA SER A 381 -9.09 -26.20 35.71
C SER A 381 -10.55 -26.18 36.27
N GLY A 382 -10.79 -26.89 37.33
CA GLY A 382 -12.09 -26.87 38.06
C GLY A 382 -13.28 -27.21 37.13
N PHE A 383 -14.18 -26.27 36.97
CA PHE A 383 -15.40 -26.46 36.16
C PHE A 383 -15.15 -26.56 34.64
N LEU A 384 -13.93 -26.34 34.19
CA LEU A 384 -13.53 -26.50 32.78
C LEU A 384 -12.92 -27.89 32.50
N ASN A 385 -12.62 -28.71 33.51
CA ASN A 385 -11.99 -30.01 33.29
C ASN A 385 -12.80 -30.86 32.31
N GLY A 386 -12.11 -31.54 31.41
CA GLY A 386 -12.71 -32.40 30.39
C GLY A 386 -13.23 -31.66 29.17
N MET A 387 -13.10 -30.34 29.09
CA MET A 387 -13.46 -29.54 27.92
C MET A 387 -12.27 -29.36 27.00
N ASP A 388 -12.52 -29.14 25.71
CA ASP A 388 -11.48 -28.64 24.81
C ASP A 388 -11.01 -27.23 25.20
N ASN A 389 -9.69 -26.97 25.07
CA ASN A 389 -9.05 -25.72 25.43
C ASN A 389 -9.34 -24.54 24.51
N LYS A 390 -10.42 -24.56 23.74
CA LYS A 390 -10.75 -23.49 22.78
C LYS A 390 -12.15 -22.96 23.03
N LYS A 391 -12.92 -22.76 21.99
CA LYS A 391 -14.14 -21.99 21.91
C LYS A 391 -15.09 -22.13 23.10
N ASP A 392 -15.38 -23.33 23.55
CA ASP A 392 -16.38 -23.57 24.60
C ASP A 392 -15.82 -23.31 26.01
N SER A 393 -14.56 -23.66 26.27
CA SER A 393 -13.90 -23.35 27.55
C SER A 393 -13.67 -21.85 27.75
N ILE A 394 -13.22 -21.16 26.68
CA ILE A 394 -13.07 -19.69 26.68
C ILE A 394 -14.39 -19.00 26.96
N LYS A 395 -15.46 -19.40 26.24
CA LYS A 395 -16.81 -18.83 26.48
C LYS A 395 -17.29 -19.07 27.90
N LYS A 396 -17.17 -20.31 28.37
CA LYS A 396 -17.63 -20.68 29.74
C LYS A 396 -16.86 -19.92 30.83
N MET A 397 -15.55 -19.67 30.60
CA MET A 397 -14.76 -18.85 31.52
C MET A 397 -15.23 -17.39 31.51
N ILE A 398 -15.46 -16.81 30.31
CA ILE A 398 -15.98 -15.44 30.20
C ILE A 398 -17.32 -15.28 30.89
N ASP A 399 -18.24 -16.24 30.71
CA ASP A 399 -19.54 -16.24 31.36
C ASP A 399 -19.38 -16.28 32.90
N TYR A 400 -18.48 -17.14 33.40
CA TYR A 400 -18.14 -17.22 34.83
C TYR A 400 -17.57 -15.93 35.41
N LEU A 401 -16.59 -15.32 34.69
CA LEU A 401 -15.95 -14.06 35.10
C LEU A 401 -16.98 -12.92 35.21
N THR A 402 -17.91 -12.87 34.26
CA THR A 402 -18.97 -11.88 34.19
C THR A 402 -19.99 -12.09 35.33
N GLU A 403 -20.45 -13.33 35.56
CA GLU A 403 -21.36 -13.68 36.63
C GLU A 403 -20.80 -13.33 38.02
N LYS A 404 -19.51 -13.58 38.24
CA LYS A 404 -18.81 -13.27 39.49
C LYS A 404 -18.40 -11.79 39.63
N GLY A 405 -18.55 -10.97 38.61
CA GLY A 405 -18.12 -9.57 38.63
C GLY A 405 -16.60 -9.38 38.78
N ILE A 406 -15.82 -10.39 38.40
CA ILE A 406 -14.36 -10.39 38.48
C ILE A 406 -13.69 -10.19 37.09
N GLY A 407 -14.47 -10.09 36.03
CA GLY A 407 -14.02 -9.85 34.66
C GLY A 407 -15.17 -9.77 33.68
N GLU A 408 -14.87 -9.55 32.43
CA GLU A 408 -15.82 -9.44 31.33
C GLU A 408 -15.19 -9.80 30.00
N GLY A 409 -16.00 -10.29 29.06
CA GLY A 409 -15.55 -10.44 27.67
C GLY A 409 -15.22 -9.09 27.03
N GLY A 410 -14.21 -9.05 26.22
CA GLY A 410 -13.81 -7.82 25.56
C GLY A 410 -13.05 -8.03 24.27
N VAL A 411 -12.89 -6.93 23.55
CA VAL A 411 -12.12 -6.85 22.31
C VAL A 411 -10.99 -5.86 22.52
N GLN A 412 -9.81 -6.21 22.03
CA GLN A 412 -8.68 -5.28 21.92
C GLN A 412 -8.14 -5.24 20.49
N TYR A 413 -7.49 -4.13 20.18
CA TYR A 413 -6.82 -3.93 18.92
C TYR A 413 -5.34 -3.71 19.16
N LYS A 414 -4.50 -4.23 18.24
CA LYS A 414 -3.06 -3.93 18.23
C LYS A 414 -2.80 -2.50 17.78
N MET A 415 -3.61 -2.03 16.83
CA MET A 415 -3.61 -0.64 16.38
C MET A 415 -3.93 0.31 17.53
N LYS A 416 -3.21 1.43 17.60
CA LYS A 416 -3.41 2.49 18.60
C LYS A 416 -3.93 3.75 17.93
N ASP A 417 -4.44 4.68 18.73
CA ASP A 417 -4.82 5.99 18.25
C ASP A 417 -3.65 6.70 17.57
N TRP A 418 -3.96 7.41 16.52
CA TRP A 418 -2.97 8.01 15.63
C TRP A 418 -2.41 9.30 16.23
N ALA A 419 -1.10 9.32 16.59
CA ALA A 419 -0.36 10.53 17.03
C ALA A 419 -0.24 11.51 15.86
N PHE A 420 -0.96 12.63 15.95
CA PHE A 420 -1.33 13.44 14.78
C PHE A 420 -0.59 14.79 14.66
N ASN A 421 0.17 15.25 15.64
CA ASN A 421 0.86 16.53 15.55
C ASN A 421 2.36 16.39 15.33
N ARG A 422 2.95 17.42 14.71
CA ARG A 422 4.39 17.56 14.48
C ARG A 422 4.87 18.92 14.97
N GLN A 423 6.01 18.96 15.67
CA GLN A 423 6.67 20.17 16.17
C GLN A 423 7.55 20.77 15.05
N ARG A 424 6.90 21.05 13.90
CA ARG A 424 7.57 21.49 12.68
C ARG A 424 6.81 22.64 12.04
N TYR A 425 7.52 23.40 11.18
CA TYR A 425 6.94 24.56 10.49
C TYR A 425 6.18 24.14 9.23
N TRP A 426 6.76 23.27 8.39
CA TRP A 426 6.22 22.96 7.06
C TRP A 426 5.14 21.87 7.14
N GLY A 427 3.94 22.27 7.50
CA GLY A 427 2.74 21.44 7.64
C GLY A 427 1.49 22.29 7.82
N GLU A 428 0.31 21.68 7.71
CA GLU A 428 -0.95 22.37 7.95
C GLU A 428 -1.06 22.76 9.43
N PRO A 429 -1.28 24.07 9.76
CA PRO A 429 -1.48 24.49 11.15
C PRO A 429 -2.75 23.85 11.74
N ILE A 430 -2.66 23.38 12.98
CA ILE A 430 -3.81 22.85 13.72
C ILE A 430 -4.70 24.01 14.19
N PRO A 431 -5.99 24.10 13.74
CA PRO A 431 -6.83 25.28 13.93
C PRO A 431 -7.52 25.31 15.31
N ILE A 432 -6.71 25.25 16.39
CA ILE A 432 -7.20 25.28 17.78
C ILE A 432 -6.61 26.46 18.53
N ILE A 433 -7.40 27.04 19.42
CA ILE A 433 -7.06 28.17 20.29
C ILE A 433 -7.18 27.72 21.75
N TYR A 434 -6.19 28.01 22.56
CA TYR A 434 -6.18 27.78 24.01
C TYR A 434 -6.56 29.05 24.74
N CYS A 435 -7.75 29.07 25.32
CA CYS A 435 -8.25 30.17 26.14
C CYS A 435 -8.19 29.78 27.63
N PRO A 436 -7.60 30.61 28.52
CA PRO A 436 -7.59 30.32 29.94
C PRO A 436 -8.97 30.16 30.58
N LYS A 437 -10.01 30.81 30.00
CA LYS A 437 -11.38 30.77 30.48
C LYS A 437 -12.22 29.69 29.80
N CYS A 438 -12.07 29.51 28.48
CA CYS A 438 -12.95 28.66 27.66
C CYS A 438 -12.33 27.28 27.36
N GLY A 439 -11.05 27.04 27.67
CA GLY A 439 -10.34 25.84 27.31
C GLY A 439 -9.91 25.80 25.85
N MET A 440 -9.95 24.65 25.21
CA MET A 440 -9.69 24.47 23.78
C MET A 440 -10.89 24.93 22.96
N VAL A 441 -10.66 25.87 22.06
CA VAL A 441 -11.70 26.50 21.21
C VAL A 441 -11.27 26.36 19.75
N PRO A 442 -12.14 25.89 18.83
CA PRO A 442 -11.86 25.87 17.40
C PRO A 442 -11.67 27.29 16.85
N VAL A 443 -10.80 27.44 15.85
CA VAL A 443 -10.81 28.61 14.96
C VAL A 443 -12.15 28.65 14.21
N PRO A 444 -12.84 29.78 14.12
CA PRO A 444 -14.09 29.89 13.38
C PRO A 444 -13.95 29.45 11.92
N TYR A 445 -14.97 28.78 11.38
CA TYR A 445 -14.92 28.24 10.01
C TYR A 445 -14.75 29.30 8.92
N ASP A 446 -15.27 30.49 9.14
CA ASP A 446 -15.12 31.63 8.23
C ASP A 446 -13.73 32.29 8.29
N GLU A 447 -12.93 31.98 9.30
CA GLU A 447 -11.51 32.37 9.40
C GLU A 447 -10.55 31.33 8.79
N LEU A 448 -11.06 30.19 8.31
CA LEU A 448 -10.21 29.19 7.64
C LEU A 448 -9.85 29.62 6.22
N PRO A 449 -8.63 29.35 5.74
CA PRO A 449 -7.58 28.63 6.43
C PRO A 449 -6.85 29.46 7.48
N LEU A 450 -6.55 28.85 8.64
CA LEU A 450 -5.50 29.37 9.51
C LEU A 450 -4.17 29.28 8.76
N LYS A 451 -3.65 30.40 8.31
CA LYS A 451 -2.51 30.45 7.39
C LYS A 451 -1.19 30.24 8.12
N LEU A 452 -0.30 29.49 7.44
CA LEU A 452 1.09 29.35 7.88
C LEU A 452 1.82 30.69 7.67
N PRO A 453 2.40 31.32 8.74
CA PRO A 453 3.08 32.60 8.60
C PRO A 453 4.36 32.44 7.80
N ASN A 454 4.69 33.45 6.98
CA ASN A 454 5.97 33.46 6.27
C ASN A 454 7.10 33.86 7.24
N VAL A 455 8.10 32.99 7.43
CA VAL A 455 9.18 33.19 8.38
C VAL A 455 10.54 32.93 7.74
N GLU A 456 11.57 33.66 8.18
CA GLU A 456 12.95 33.47 7.72
C GLU A 456 13.63 32.29 8.45
N ASN A 457 13.31 32.10 9.73
CA ASN A 457 13.86 31.02 10.55
C ASN A 457 12.77 30.03 10.92
N PHE A 458 12.87 28.81 10.40
CA PHE A 458 11.97 27.70 10.60
C PHE A 458 12.64 26.47 11.26
N GLU A 459 13.80 26.65 11.89
CA GLU A 459 14.46 25.56 12.62
C GLU A 459 13.73 25.26 13.94
N PRO A 460 13.48 23.98 14.26
CA PRO A 460 12.89 23.58 15.53
C PRO A 460 13.81 23.95 16.71
N GLY A 461 13.21 24.29 17.85
CA GLY A 461 13.93 24.58 19.08
C GLY A 461 14.85 23.44 19.54
N GLN A 462 15.76 23.71 20.45
CA GLN A 462 16.70 22.69 21.00
C GLN A 462 15.95 21.54 21.67
N ASP A 463 14.84 21.83 22.37
CA ASP A 463 14.02 20.84 23.04
C ASP A 463 12.92 20.21 22.11
N GLY A 464 12.98 20.49 20.82
CA GLY A 464 11.97 20.08 19.84
C GLY A 464 10.68 20.87 19.98
N GLU A 465 10.75 22.14 20.35
CA GLU A 465 9.63 23.08 20.31
C GLU A 465 9.37 23.53 18.87
N SER A 466 8.09 23.68 18.51
CA SER A 466 7.69 24.14 17.19
C SER A 466 8.27 25.53 16.87
N PRO A 467 8.79 25.75 15.67
CA PRO A 467 9.22 27.08 15.23
C PRO A 467 8.10 28.14 15.33
N LEU A 468 6.84 27.74 15.15
CA LEU A 468 5.67 28.63 15.25
C LEU A 468 5.49 29.19 16.67
N ALA A 469 5.91 28.47 17.70
CA ALA A 469 5.82 28.90 19.10
C ALA A 469 6.61 30.20 19.40
N LYS A 470 7.60 30.52 18.55
CA LYS A 470 8.43 31.72 18.68
C LYS A 470 7.89 32.96 17.97
N ILE A 471 6.74 32.84 17.30
CA ILE A 471 6.15 33.89 16.46
C ILE A 471 4.98 34.50 17.22
N ASP A 472 5.22 35.56 17.99
CA ASP A 472 4.21 36.21 18.84
C ASP A 472 2.95 36.61 18.05
N SER A 473 3.08 37.09 16.82
CA SER A 473 1.96 37.49 15.97
C SER A 473 1.11 36.29 15.50
N PHE A 474 1.68 35.09 15.47
CA PHE A 474 0.93 33.87 15.19
C PHE A 474 0.32 33.29 16.46
N VAL A 475 1.08 33.21 17.54
CA VAL A 475 0.70 32.58 18.80
C VAL A 475 -0.41 33.36 19.51
N ASN A 476 -0.24 34.67 19.69
CA ASN A 476 -1.18 35.47 20.48
C ASN A 476 -2.40 35.85 19.67
N CYS A 477 -3.58 35.58 20.21
CA CYS A 477 -4.85 35.89 19.57
C CYS A 477 -5.93 36.23 20.60
N LYS A 478 -7.12 36.57 20.11
CA LYS A 478 -8.31 36.71 20.95
C LYS A 478 -9.15 35.43 20.88
N CYS A 479 -9.72 35.05 22.00
CA CYS A 479 -10.65 33.94 22.04
C CYS A 479 -11.95 34.31 21.27
N PRO A 480 -12.39 33.55 20.27
CA PRO A 480 -13.60 33.87 19.51
C PRO A 480 -14.90 33.74 20.36
N VAL A 481 -14.83 33.04 21.50
CA VAL A 481 -15.99 32.83 22.39
C VAL A 481 -16.13 33.95 23.42
N CYS A 482 -15.04 34.34 24.10
CA CYS A 482 -15.12 35.29 25.22
C CYS A 482 -14.36 36.60 24.97
N GLY A 483 -13.64 36.76 23.84
CA GLY A 483 -12.86 37.94 23.49
C GLY A 483 -11.59 38.16 24.32
N GLY A 484 -11.31 37.29 25.29
CA GLY A 484 -10.12 37.37 26.14
C GLY A 484 -8.85 36.97 25.41
N ASP A 485 -7.69 37.24 26.04
CA ASP A 485 -6.39 36.83 25.52
C ASP A 485 -6.29 35.29 25.48
N ALA A 486 -5.81 34.78 24.37
CA ALA A 486 -5.68 33.36 24.11
C ALA A 486 -4.44 33.07 23.24
N LYS A 487 -4.10 31.79 23.09
CA LYS A 487 -2.95 31.34 22.30
C LYS A 487 -3.37 30.30 21.28
N ARG A 488 -2.89 30.41 20.05
CA ARG A 488 -3.06 29.38 19.03
C ARG A 488 -2.19 28.16 19.30
N GLU A 489 -2.65 27.01 18.82
CA GLU A 489 -1.80 25.81 18.71
C GLU A 489 -0.63 26.11 17.77
N THR A 490 0.55 25.61 18.12
CA THR A 490 1.79 25.87 17.39
C THR A 490 2.33 24.65 16.66
N ASP A 491 1.78 23.48 16.94
CA ASP A 491 2.10 22.28 16.20
C ASP A 491 1.34 22.22 14.87
N THR A 492 1.89 21.51 13.91
CA THR A 492 1.28 21.27 12.61
C THR A 492 0.80 19.83 12.48
N MET A 493 -0.10 19.58 11.52
CA MET A 493 -0.53 18.23 11.16
C MET A 493 0.60 17.48 10.44
N PRO A 494 0.62 16.13 10.47
CA PRO A 494 1.54 15.34 9.66
C PRO A 494 1.17 15.45 8.17
N GLN A 495 2.12 15.17 7.26
CA GLN A 495 1.85 15.14 5.81
C GLN A 495 0.69 14.18 5.46
N TRP A 496 0.47 13.13 6.26
CA TRP A 496 -0.62 12.18 6.07
C TRP A 496 -2.02 12.80 6.21
N ALA A 497 -2.15 13.97 6.80
CA ALA A 497 -3.42 14.69 6.91
C ALA A 497 -3.92 15.10 5.52
N GLY A 498 -3.07 15.82 4.76
CA GLY A 498 -3.37 16.22 3.39
C GLY A 498 -3.61 15.02 2.48
N SER A 499 -2.78 13.98 2.58
CA SER A 499 -2.92 12.78 1.74
C SER A 499 -4.11 11.88 2.11
N SER A 500 -4.80 12.11 3.23
CA SER A 500 -5.93 11.27 3.65
C SER A 500 -7.23 11.54 2.89
N TRP A 501 -7.33 12.61 2.09
CA TRP A 501 -8.58 12.98 1.42
C TRP A 501 -8.41 13.52 -0.02
N TYR A 502 -7.20 13.56 -0.57
CA TYR A 502 -6.84 14.17 -1.85
C TYR A 502 -7.66 13.64 -3.04
N PHE A 503 -8.04 12.38 -3.03
CA PHE A 503 -8.88 11.75 -4.05
C PHE A 503 -10.29 12.35 -4.12
N LEU A 504 -10.79 12.92 -3.03
CA LEU A 504 -12.03 13.68 -3.02
C LEU A 504 -11.84 15.06 -3.67
N ARG A 505 -10.70 15.71 -3.41
CA ARG A 505 -10.40 17.02 -3.97
C ARG A 505 -10.23 16.99 -5.49
N TYR A 506 -9.69 15.92 -6.05
CA TYR A 506 -9.61 15.77 -7.51
C TYR A 506 -10.96 15.80 -8.21
N VAL A 507 -12.02 15.42 -7.52
CA VAL A 507 -13.38 15.46 -8.09
C VAL A 507 -13.85 16.90 -8.34
N ASP A 508 -13.43 17.83 -7.48
CA ASP A 508 -13.84 19.23 -7.56
C ASP A 508 -12.76 20.19 -7.01
N PRO A 509 -11.60 20.29 -7.70
CA PRO A 509 -10.41 20.94 -7.13
C PRO A 509 -10.53 22.44 -6.92
N HIS A 510 -11.42 23.10 -7.64
CA HIS A 510 -11.59 24.56 -7.63
C HIS A 510 -12.78 25.04 -6.80
N ASN A 511 -13.46 24.15 -6.07
CA ASN A 511 -14.58 24.51 -5.21
C ASN A 511 -14.07 25.24 -3.95
N ASP A 512 -14.56 26.46 -3.74
CA ASP A 512 -14.22 27.31 -2.59
C ASP A 512 -15.27 27.26 -1.46
N LYS A 513 -16.44 26.65 -1.71
CA LYS A 513 -17.57 26.58 -0.79
C LYS A 513 -17.59 25.29 0.03
N THR A 514 -17.18 24.19 -0.59
CA THR A 514 -17.07 22.88 0.04
C THR A 514 -15.77 22.18 -0.41
N PHE A 515 -15.36 21.13 0.30
CA PHE A 515 -14.18 20.36 -0.12
C PHE A 515 -14.36 19.66 -1.48
N ALA A 516 -15.62 19.33 -1.83
CA ALA A 516 -16.07 18.87 -3.15
C ALA A 516 -17.60 18.90 -3.19
N ASP A 517 -18.18 19.12 -4.36
CA ASP A 517 -19.63 19.07 -4.58
C ASP A 517 -20.17 17.65 -4.43
N TYR A 518 -21.29 17.49 -3.70
CA TYR A 518 -21.85 16.17 -3.37
C TYR A 518 -22.33 15.38 -4.60
N ASP A 519 -22.95 16.05 -5.59
CA ASP A 519 -23.42 15.38 -6.80
C ASP A 519 -22.26 14.92 -7.68
N LYS A 520 -21.17 15.70 -7.74
CA LYS A 520 -19.92 15.27 -8.39
C LYS A 520 -19.29 14.07 -7.66
N LEU A 521 -19.29 14.09 -6.32
CA LEU A 521 -18.82 12.95 -5.53
C LEU A 521 -19.67 11.72 -5.77
N LYS A 522 -20.99 11.86 -5.87
CA LYS A 522 -21.92 10.76 -6.18
C LYS A 522 -21.67 10.15 -7.56
N TYR A 523 -21.28 10.96 -8.53
CA TYR A 523 -20.93 10.48 -9.87
C TYR A 523 -19.58 9.77 -9.91
N TRP A 524 -18.52 10.38 -9.32
CA TRP A 524 -17.16 9.88 -9.47
C TRP A 524 -16.76 8.80 -8.44
N MET A 525 -17.26 8.94 -7.19
CA MET A 525 -16.91 7.97 -6.14
C MET A 525 -17.72 6.67 -6.29
N PRO A 526 -17.25 5.57 -5.69
CA PRO A 526 -15.89 5.38 -5.18
C PRO A 526 -14.87 5.33 -6.33
N VAL A 527 -13.58 5.51 -5.99
CA VAL A 527 -12.48 5.27 -6.94
C VAL A 527 -12.57 3.83 -7.46
N ASP A 528 -12.60 3.64 -8.78
CA ASP A 528 -12.78 2.31 -9.37
C ASP A 528 -11.52 1.44 -9.22
N TRP A 529 -10.35 2.04 -9.42
CA TRP A 529 -9.08 1.32 -9.30
C TRP A 529 -7.99 2.23 -8.76
N TYR A 530 -7.40 1.85 -7.65
CA TYR A 530 -6.29 2.54 -7.01
C TYR A 530 -5.03 1.68 -7.05
N ASN A 531 -3.92 2.22 -7.56
CA ASN A 531 -2.61 1.57 -7.58
C ASN A 531 -1.59 2.36 -6.78
N GLY A 532 -0.76 1.69 -5.97
CA GLY A 532 0.28 2.36 -5.19
C GLY A 532 1.19 1.39 -4.43
N GLY A 533 2.16 1.94 -3.69
CA GLY A 533 3.20 1.19 -2.99
C GLY A 533 2.69 0.32 -1.84
N MET A 534 3.33 -0.83 -1.63
CA MET A 534 3.01 -1.73 -0.51
C MET A 534 3.35 -1.10 0.85
N GLU A 535 4.31 -0.17 0.91
CA GLU A 535 4.70 0.56 2.11
C GLU A 535 3.60 1.44 2.69
N HIS A 536 2.61 1.80 1.88
CA HIS A 536 1.48 2.63 2.29
C HIS A 536 0.27 1.85 2.80
N VAL A 537 0.28 0.51 2.72
CA VAL A 537 -0.85 -0.35 3.08
C VAL A 537 -1.29 -0.17 4.54
N THR A 538 -0.34 -0.04 5.46
CA THR A 538 -0.58 0.15 6.91
C THR A 538 -0.47 1.60 7.37
N ARG A 539 -0.30 2.56 6.45
CA ARG A 539 -0.19 4.01 6.71
C ARG A 539 -1.27 4.77 5.96
N HIS A 540 -0.92 5.41 4.86
CA HIS A 540 -1.84 6.21 4.05
C HIS A 540 -3.17 5.51 3.77
N LEU A 541 -3.16 4.24 3.37
CA LEU A 541 -4.38 3.52 2.99
C LEU A 541 -5.35 3.34 4.18
N ILE A 542 -4.83 3.05 5.38
CA ILE A 542 -5.65 2.98 6.61
C ILE A 542 -6.16 4.36 7.00
N TYR A 543 -5.30 5.39 6.96
CA TYR A 543 -5.66 6.75 7.33
C TYR A 543 -6.73 7.34 6.40
N SER A 544 -6.56 7.19 5.09
CA SER A 544 -7.53 7.67 4.10
C SER A 544 -8.87 6.96 4.20
N ARG A 545 -8.89 5.66 4.48
CA ARG A 545 -10.12 4.91 4.74
C ARG A 545 -10.80 5.36 6.04
N PHE A 546 -10.04 5.62 7.10
CA PHE A 546 -10.56 6.16 8.35
C PHE A 546 -11.20 7.54 8.15
N TRP A 547 -10.50 8.48 7.50
CA TRP A 547 -11.02 9.82 7.22
C TRP A 547 -12.28 9.76 6.36
N TYR A 548 -12.28 8.93 5.33
CA TYR A 548 -13.43 8.76 4.45
C TYR A 548 -14.65 8.18 5.19
N LYS A 549 -14.47 7.16 6.03
CA LYS A 549 -15.55 6.59 6.84
C LYS A 549 -16.14 7.59 7.83
N PHE A 550 -15.29 8.45 8.39
CA PHE A 550 -15.77 9.54 9.23
C PHE A 550 -16.61 10.56 8.42
N LEU A 551 -16.16 10.94 7.22
CA LEU A 551 -16.93 11.80 6.33
C LEU A 551 -18.24 11.14 5.88
N TYR A 552 -18.27 9.83 5.73
CA TYR A 552 -19.48 9.07 5.45
C TYR A 552 -20.46 9.12 6.64
N ASP A 553 -19.98 8.96 7.85
CA ASP A 553 -20.82 9.10 9.05
C ASP A 553 -21.39 10.53 9.21
N LEU A 554 -20.67 11.54 8.73
CA LEU A 554 -21.17 12.92 8.64
C LEU A 554 -22.18 13.15 7.49
N GLY A 555 -22.37 12.18 6.59
CA GLY A 555 -23.26 12.28 5.44
C GLY A 555 -22.78 13.20 4.32
N VAL A 556 -21.47 13.52 4.28
CA VAL A 556 -20.87 14.44 3.29
C VAL A 556 -20.18 13.74 2.13
N VAL A 557 -20.09 12.42 2.17
CA VAL A 557 -19.65 11.55 1.05
C VAL A 557 -20.66 10.41 0.86
N PRO A 558 -20.82 9.90 -0.39
CA PRO A 558 -21.99 9.06 -0.73
C PRO A 558 -21.82 7.56 -0.43
N TYR A 559 -20.62 7.06 -0.25
CA TYR A 559 -20.32 5.63 -0.13
C TYR A 559 -19.50 5.34 1.12
N GLU A 560 -19.49 4.09 1.59
CA GLU A 560 -18.80 3.71 2.83
C GLU A 560 -17.30 3.49 2.65
N GLU A 561 -16.86 3.00 1.48
CA GLU A 561 -15.45 2.79 1.14
C GLU A 561 -15.00 3.71 0.01
N PRO A 562 -13.78 4.30 0.12
CA PRO A 562 -13.29 5.23 -0.89
C PRO A 562 -12.81 4.54 -2.17
N TYR A 563 -12.36 3.29 -2.10
CA TYR A 563 -11.70 2.56 -3.19
C TYR A 563 -12.35 1.20 -3.40
N GLN A 564 -12.69 0.85 -4.66
CA GLN A 564 -13.23 -0.47 -5.00
C GLN A 564 -12.14 -1.51 -5.17
N LYS A 565 -11.13 -1.21 -5.96
CA LYS A 565 -10.01 -2.12 -6.26
C LYS A 565 -8.69 -1.49 -5.86
N ARG A 566 -7.81 -2.26 -5.20
CA ARG A 566 -6.47 -1.83 -4.80
C ARG A 566 -5.43 -2.84 -5.25
N THR A 567 -4.47 -2.37 -6.04
CA THR A 567 -3.30 -3.12 -6.51
C THR A 567 -2.01 -2.44 -6.09
N ALA A 568 -0.90 -3.13 -6.25
CA ALA A 568 0.41 -2.60 -5.93
C ALA A 568 1.43 -2.95 -7.01
N GLN A 569 2.40 -2.06 -7.22
CA GLN A 569 3.53 -2.31 -8.09
C GLN A 569 4.75 -2.79 -7.29
N GLY A 570 5.57 -3.64 -7.92
CA GLY A 570 6.88 -4.00 -7.41
C GLY A 570 7.92 -2.90 -7.65
N LEU A 571 8.98 -2.90 -6.85
CA LEU A 571 10.05 -1.91 -6.94
C LEU A 571 10.90 -2.12 -8.20
N ILE A 572 11.41 -1.03 -8.79
CA ILE A 572 12.57 -1.09 -9.67
C ILE A 572 13.82 -0.99 -8.81
N LEU A 573 14.65 -2.02 -8.89
CA LEU A 573 15.96 -2.05 -8.23
C LEU A 573 17.02 -1.43 -9.14
N GLY A 574 18.12 -0.96 -8.55
CA GLY A 574 19.28 -0.52 -9.32
C GLY A 574 19.87 -1.67 -10.15
N PRO A 575 20.81 -1.38 -11.07
CA PRO A 575 21.53 -2.42 -11.83
C PRO A 575 22.27 -3.41 -10.94
N ASP A 576 22.57 -3.02 -9.70
CA ASP A 576 23.19 -3.80 -8.63
C ASP A 576 22.21 -4.75 -7.91
N GLY A 577 20.92 -4.76 -8.28
CA GLY A 577 19.87 -5.54 -7.64
C GLY A 577 19.42 -5.01 -6.27
N VAL A 578 19.84 -3.81 -5.88
CA VAL A 578 19.50 -3.18 -4.60
C VAL A 578 18.49 -2.06 -4.81
N LYS A 579 17.65 -1.80 -3.79
CA LYS A 579 16.68 -0.68 -3.80
C LYS A 579 17.39 0.63 -4.16
N MET A 580 16.85 1.36 -5.14
CA MET A 580 17.35 2.66 -5.54
C MET A 580 17.30 3.66 -4.39
N SER A 581 18.39 4.36 -4.17
CA SER A 581 18.52 5.38 -3.14
C SER A 581 19.49 6.48 -3.60
N LYS A 582 19.14 7.73 -3.35
CA LYS A 582 19.99 8.89 -3.65
C LYS A 582 21.34 8.82 -2.93
N SER A 583 21.37 8.32 -1.70
CA SER A 583 22.59 8.16 -0.93
C SER A 583 23.56 7.11 -1.49
N ARG A 584 23.05 6.17 -2.29
CA ARG A 584 23.84 5.14 -2.95
C ARG A 584 24.26 5.51 -4.38
N GLY A 585 23.67 6.57 -4.96
CA GLY A 585 23.96 6.99 -6.32
C GLY A 585 23.51 6.01 -7.41
N ASN A 586 22.59 5.07 -7.11
CA ASN A 586 22.06 4.07 -8.04
C ASN A 586 20.65 4.41 -8.58
N VAL A 587 20.23 5.67 -8.43
CA VAL A 587 18.96 6.17 -8.95
C VAL A 587 19.08 6.47 -10.44
N ILE A 588 18.07 6.08 -11.21
CA ILE A 588 18.00 6.35 -12.67
C ILE A 588 16.95 7.45 -12.89
N ASP A 589 17.41 8.57 -13.49
CA ASP A 589 16.54 9.70 -13.87
C ASP A 589 15.77 9.33 -15.16
N PRO A 590 14.43 9.42 -15.15
CA PRO A 590 13.63 9.14 -16.35
C PRO A 590 13.96 10.07 -17.52
N ASN A 591 14.38 11.31 -17.26
CA ASN A 591 14.77 12.24 -18.34
C ASN A 591 15.98 11.73 -19.13
N GLU A 592 17.00 11.18 -18.46
CA GLU A 592 18.17 10.61 -19.13
C GLU A 592 17.78 9.47 -20.08
N VAL A 593 16.83 8.63 -19.66
CA VAL A 593 16.33 7.52 -20.48
C VAL A 593 15.52 8.06 -21.68
N VAL A 594 14.64 9.04 -21.44
CA VAL A 594 13.83 9.66 -22.50
C VAL A 594 14.72 10.42 -23.51
N ASP A 595 15.79 11.09 -23.08
CA ASP A 595 16.72 11.79 -23.95
C ASP A 595 17.41 10.85 -24.96
N VAL A 596 17.69 9.61 -24.53
CA VAL A 596 18.44 8.63 -25.34
C VAL A 596 17.51 7.73 -26.15
N TYR A 597 16.36 7.32 -25.57
CA TYR A 597 15.54 6.24 -26.15
C TYR A 597 14.12 6.68 -26.50
N GLY A 598 13.61 7.78 -25.91
CA GLY A 598 12.22 8.22 -26.03
C GLY A 598 11.32 7.75 -24.89
N ALA A 599 10.20 8.43 -24.71
CA ALA A 599 9.20 8.14 -23.67
C ALA A 599 8.49 6.82 -23.90
N ASP A 600 8.14 6.49 -25.15
CA ASP A 600 7.45 5.23 -25.47
C ASP A 600 8.30 3.99 -25.15
N VAL A 601 9.62 4.09 -25.31
CA VAL A 601 10.55 3.02 -24.95
C VAL A 601 10.62 2.87 -23.44
N LEU A 602 10.72 3.96 -22.68
CA LEU A 602 10.73 3.93 -21.21
C LEU A 602 9.43 3.32 -20.67
N ARG A 603 8.27 3.77 -21.15
CA ARG A 603 6.93 3.24 -20.77
C ARG A 603 6.83 1.75 -21.04
N THR A 604 7.20 1.32 -22.25
CA THR A 604 7.19 -0.09 -22.64
C THR A 604 8.10 -0.92 -21.76
N TYR A 605 9.32 -0.42 -21.49
CA TYR A 605 10.30 -1.17 -20.72
C TYR A 605 9.91 -1.37 -19.25
N VAL A 606 9.44 -0.32 -18.56
CA VAL A 606 9.06 -0.45 -17.13
C VAL A 606 7.88 -1.39 -16.91
N LEU A 607 7.09 -1.64 -17.96
CA LEU A 607 5.96 -2.59 -17.95
C LEU A 607 6.36 -4.00 -18.45
N PHE A 608 7.46 -4.11 -19.20
CA PHE A 608 7.94 -5.38 -19.77
C PHE A 608 8.99 -6.09 -18.90
N MET A 609 9.66 -5.38 -17.99
CA MET A 609 10.83 -5.87 -17.24
C MET A 609 10.57 -7.06 -16.30
N GLY A 610 9.31 -7.49 -16.14
CA GLY A 610 8.91 -8.61 -15.31
C GLY A 610 7.46 -8.53 -14.88
N ASP A 611 7.06 -9.37 -13.94
CA ASP A 611 5.74 -9.28 -13.31
C ASP A 611 5.58 -7.91 -12.64
N TYR A 612 4.41 -7.26 -12.85
CA TYR A 612 4.18 -5.90 -12.40
C TYR A 612 4.25 -5.75 -10.87
N GLU A 613 3.79 -6.78 -10.13
CA GLU A 613 3.78 -6.79 -8.67
C GLU A 613 5.14 -7.15 -8.06
N GLN A 614 6.07 -7.68 -8.86
CA GLN A 614 7.38 -8.11 -8.39
C GLN A 614 8.46 -7.03 -8.58
N ALA A 615 9.44 -7.06 -7.67
CA ALA A 615 10.64 -6.24 -7.83
C ALA A 615 11.54 -6.81 -8.93
N ALA A 616 12.11 -5.92 -9.75
CA ALA A 616 13.02 -6.31 -10.82
C ALA A 616 14.19 -5.32 -10.97
N PRO A 617 15.41 -5.80 -11.29
CA PRO A 617 16.56 -4.93 -11.50
C PRO A 617 16.49 -4.22 -12.86
N TRP A 618 17.02 -3.00 -12.93
CA TRP A 618 17.17 -2.27 -14.17
C TRP A 618 18.18 -2.95 -15.09
N SER A 619 17.85 -3.06 -16.39
CA SER A 619 18.70 -3.67 -17.42
C SER A 619 18.72 -2.82 -18.69
N GLU A 620 19.87 -2.21 -18.96
CA GLU A 620 20.09 -1.37 -20.16
C GLU A 620 19.95 -2.18 -21.46
N SER A 621 20.36 -3.44 -21.47
CA SER A 621 20.19 -4.32 -22.63
C SER A 621 18.73 -4.58 -22.99
N SER A 622 17.87 -4.67 -21.96
CA SER A 622 16.44 -4.85 -22.14
C SER A 622 15.73 -3.58 -22.62
N VAL A 623 16.20 -2.39 -22.19
CA VAL A 623 15.75 -1.09 -22.76
C VAL A 623 15.99 -1.06 -24.26
N LYS A 624 17.20 -1.45 -24.72
CA LYS A 624 17.52 -1.55 -26.15
C LYS A 624 16.65 -2.56 -26.90
N GLY A 625 16.21 -3.62 -26.21
CA GLY A 625 15.23 -4.57 -26.76
C GLY A 625 13.88 -3.91 -27.04
N CYS A 626 13.38 -3.10 -26.09
CA CYS A 626 12.15 -2.33 -26.25
C CYS A 626 12.27 -1.26 -27.35
N LYS A 627 13.43 -0.59 -27.47
CA LYS A 627 13.68 0.35 -28.59
C LYS A 627 13.52 -0.35 -29.95
N ARG A 628 14.12 -1.52 -30.12
CA ARG A 628 13.97 -2.30 -31.36
C ARG A 628 12.52 -2.73 -31.62
N PHE A 629 11.77 -3.03 -30.58
CA PHE A 629 10.35 -3.34 -30.72
C PHE A 629 9.58 -2.12 -31.25
N ILE A 630 9.75 -0.94 -30.66
CA ILE A 630 9.07 0.30 -31.08
C ILE A 630 9.46 0.66 -32.52
N ASP A 631 10.76 0.59 -32.89
CA ASP A 631 11.23 0.87 -34.25
C ASP A 631 10.58 -0.09 -35.29
N ARG A 632 10.49 -1.37 -34.94
CA ARG A 632 9.85 -2.37 -35.80
C ARG A 632 8.34 -2.12 -35.96
N VAL A 633 7.66 -1.71 -34.87
CA VAL A 633 6.25 -1.31 -34.97
C VAL A 633 6.09 -0.13 -35.93
N PHE A 634 6.91 0.91 -35.76
CA PHE A 634 6.87 2.09 -36.64
C PHE A 634 7.11 1.74 -38.11
N ASN A 635 8.04 0.84 -38.42
CA ASN A 635 8.41 0.44 -39.78
C ASN A 635 7.40 -0.48 -40.47
N LEU A 636 6.31 -0.93 -39.79
CA LEU A 636 5.22 -1.67 -40.45
C LEU A 636 4.52 -0.86 -41.54
N GLN A 637 4.60 0.47 -41.47
CA GLN A 637 4.07 1.35 -42.51
C GLN A 637 4.72 1.11 -43.90
N GLU A 638 5.94 0.58 -43.97
CA GLU A 638 6.67 0.28 -45.22
C GLU A 638 6.16 -0.97 -45.94
N ILE A 639 5.50 -1.88 -45.23
CA ILE A 639 4.96 -3.14 -45.77
C ILE A 639 3.42 -3.17 -45.73
N LEU A 640 2.79 -1.99 -45.61
CA LEU A 640 1.33 -1.83 -45.58
C LEU A 640 0.72 -2.14 -46.94
N THR A 641 -0.35 -2.91 -46.92
CA THR A 641 -1.18 -3.27 -48.09
C THR A 641 -2.66 -2.92 -47.86
N ASP A 642 -3.44 -2.85 -48.90
CA ASP A 642 -4.89 -2.69 -48.79
C ASP A 642 -5.57 -3.93 -48.19
N GLY A 643 -6.71 -3.75 -47.57
CA GLY A 643 -7.54 -4.79 -46.96
C GLY A 643 -8.31 -4.27 -45.73
N ASP A 644 -9.63 -4.51 -45.75
CA ASP A 644 -10.57 -4.02 -44.74
C ASP A 644 -10.93 -5.07 -43.68
N GLU A 645 -10.45 -6.33 -43.86
CA GLU A 645 -10.62 -7.44 -42.93
C GLU A 645 -9.27 -8.12 -42.68
N TYR A 646 -9.17 -8.92 -41.63
CA TYR A 646 -7.95 -9.70 -41.37
C TYR A 646 -7.75 -10.76 -42.43
N SER A 647 -6.52 -10.90 -42.92
CA SER A 647 -6.13 -11.97 -43.83
C SER A 647 -6.27 -13.34 -43.19
N GLU A 648 -6.48 -14.38 -43.98
CA GLU A 648 -6.57 -15.76 -43.50
C GLU A 648 -5.30 -16.17 -42.72
N GLU A 649 -4.12 -15.68 -43.15
CA GLU A 649 -2.80 -15.96 -42.57
C GLU A 649 -2.66 -15.40 -41.16
N LEU A 650 -3.29 -14.24 -40.85
CA LEU A 650 -3.24 -13.57 -39.58
C LEU A 650 -4.52 -13.65 -38.73
N MET A 651 -5.63 -14.14 -39.26
CA MET A 651 -6.94 -14.16 -38.61
C MET A 651 -6.88 -14.68 -37.18
N SER A 652 -6.39 -15.90 -36.97
CA SER A 652 -6.30 -16.50 -35.65
C SER A 652 -5.31 -15.74 -34.73
N ALA A 653 -4.16 -15.34 -35.24
CA ALA A 653 -3.16 -14.60 -34.45
C ALA A 653 -3.67 -13.24 -34.00
N MET A 654 -4.41 -12.51 -34.85
CA MET A 654 -5.05 -11.24 -34.51
C MET A 654 -6.05 -11.40 -33.38
N HIS A 655 -7.03 -12.32 -33.52
CA HIS A 655 -8.04 -12.53 -32.47
C HIS A 655 -7.44 -13.00 -31.16
N LYS A 656 -6.47 -13.93 -31.18
CA LYS A 656 -5.72 -14.36 -29.98
C LYS A 656 -5.00 -13.21 -29.31
N THR A 657 -4.36 -12.33 -30.07
CA THR A 657 -3.61 -11.19 -29.52
C THR A 657 -4.56 -10.16 -28.92
N VAL A 658 -5.69 -9.83 -29.60
CA VAL A 658 -6.71 -8.94 -29.04
C VAL A 658 -7.22 -9.47 -27.71
N LYS A 659 -7.59 -10.76 -27.65
CA LYS A 659 -8.03 -11.42 -26.41
C LYS A 659 -6.97 -11.32 -25.32
N LYS A 660 -5.76 -11.81 -25.63
CA LYS A 660 -4.65 -11.87 -24.67
C LYS A 660 -4.29 -10.51 -24.09
N VAL A 661 -4.11 -9.49 -24.93
CA VAL A 661 -3.78 -8.13 -24.49
C VAL A 661 -4.91 -7.53 -23.66
N SER A 662 -6.17 -7.75 -24.06
CA SER A 662 -7.34 -7.25 -23.33
C SER A 662 -7.43 -7.83 -21.92
N GLU A 663 -7.24 -9.13 -21.76
CA GLU A 663 -7.31 -9.85 -20.48
C GLU A 663 -6.09 -9.53 -19.59
N ASP A 664 -4.88 -9.48 -20.16
CA ASP A 664 -3.66 -9.18 -19.44
C ASP A 664 -3.64 -7.77 -18.87
N ILE A 665 -4.19 -6.78 -19.57
CA ILE A 665 -4.32 -5.41 -19.04
C ILE A 665 -5.22 -5.38 -17.80
N GLU A 666 -6.35 -6.12 -17.79
CA GLU A 666 -7.24 -6.20 -16.62
C GLU A 666 -6.57 -6.86 -15.40
N GLN A 667 -5.57 -7.71 -15.63
CA GLN A 667 -4.82 -8.42 -14.61
C GLN A 667 -3.46 -7.79 -14.30
N MET A 668 -3.13 -6.63 -14.88
CA MET A 668 -1.81 -5.99 -14.81
C MET A 668 -0.64 -6.89 -15.24
N LYS A 669 -0.88 -7.85 -16.13
CA LYS A 669 0.15 -8.73 -16.73
C LYS A 669 0.75 -8.11 -17.97
N TYR A 670 1.30 -6.92 -17.84
CA TYR A 670 1.78 -6.11 -18.96
C TYR A 670 2.92 -6.76 -19.73
N ASN A 671 3.82 -7.46 -19.02
CA ASN A 671 4.92 -8.18 -19.64
C ASN A 671 4.45 -9.26 -20.62
N THR A 672 3.39 -9.99 -20.29
CA THR A 672 2.81 -11.02 -21.20
C THR A 672 1.98 -10.41 -22.32
N ALA A 673 1.31 -9.29 -22.08
CA ALA A 673 0.64 -8.52 -23.13
C ALA A 673 1.64 -8.00 -24.18
N ILE A 674 2.74 -7.39 -23.74
CA ILE A 674 3.80 -6.91 -24.64
C ILE A 674 4.47 -8.08 -25.38
N ALA A 675 4.70 -9.22 -24.70
CA ALA A 675 5.25 -10.41 -25.34
C ALA A 675 4.31 -10.96 -26.45
N ALA A 676 2.99 -10.92 -26.24
CA ALA A 676 2.02 -11.31 -27.26
C ALA A 676 2.07 -10.36 -28.47
N LEU A 677 2.20 -9.06 -28.24
CA LEU A 677 2.40 -8.07 -29.31
C LEU A 677 3.71 -8.30 -30.09
N MET A 678 4.80 -8.63 -29.39
CA MET A 678 6.09 -8.97 -30.03
C MET A 678 5.97 -10.26 -30.89
N THR A 679 5.23 -11.24 -30.43
CA THR A 679 4.98 -12.50 -31.15
C THR A 679 4.18 -12.23 -32.43
N LEU A 680 3.10 -11.45 -32.35
CA LEU A 680 2.33 -11.05 -33.52
C LEU A 680 3.19 -10.27 -34.52
N LEU A 681 4.01 -9.32 -34.04
CA LEU A 681 4.94 -8.54 -34.85
C LEU A 681 5.92 -9.43 -35.60
N ASN A 682 6.49 -10.46 -34.94
CA ASN A 682 7.39 -11.41 -35.60
C ASN A 682 6.69 -12.17 -36.73
N LYS A 683 5.47 -12.62 -36.51
CA LYS A 683 4.66 -13.33 -37.52
C LYS A 683 4.36 -12.42 -38.74
N ILE A 684 4.04 -11.14 -38.51
CA ILE A 684 3.82 -10.17 -39.56
C ILE A 684 5.09 -9.99 -40.44
N TYR A 685 6.26 -9.85 -39.81
CA TYR A 685 7.53 -9.74 -40.55
C TYR A 685 7.92 -11.03 -41.28
N GLU A 686 7.55 -12.18 -40.77
CA GLU A 686 7.75 -13.46 -41.46
C GLU A 686 6.90 -13.56 -42.74
N ILE A 687 5.66 -13.05 -42.68
CA ILE A 687 4.77 -12.94 -43.85
C ILE A 687 5.23 -11.85 -44.84
N GLY A 688 5.88 -10.79 -44.30
CA GLY A 688 6.42 -9.67 -45.06
C GLY A 688 5.38 -8.66 -45.57
N LYS A 689 4.15 -8.70 -45.10
CA LYS A 689 3.06 -7.75 -45.41
C LYS A 689 2.09 -7.64 -44.20
N ILE A 690 1.40 -6.51 -44.12
CA ILE A 690 0.27 -6.28 -43.19
C ILE A 690 -0.78 -5.44 -43.94
N ASN A 691 -2.06 -5.75 -43.77
CA ASN A 691 -3.10 -4.94 -44.36
C ASN A 691 -3.63 -3.85 -43.43
N ARG A 692 -4.49 -2.95 -43.95
CA ARG A 692 -5.00 -1.78 -43.20
C ARG A 692 -5.77 -2.16 -41.96
N ALA A 693 -6.62 -3.20 -41.98
CA ALA A 693 -7.42 -3.65 -40.86
C ALA A 693 -6.53 -4.23 -39.74
N GLU A 694 -5.52 -5.00 -40.09
CA GLU A 694 -4.56 -5.63 -39.21
C GLU A 694 -3.67 -4.57 -38.53
N LEU A 695 -3.11 -3.63 -39.33
CA LEU A 695 -2.27 -2.55 -38.80
C LEU A 695 -3.07 -1.64 -37.85
N LYS A 696 -4.30 -1.27 -38.23
CA LYS A 696 -5.21 -0.48 -37.39
C LYS A 696 -5.40 -1.11 -36.01
N THR A 697 -5.69 -2.42 -35.99
CA THR A 697 -5.88 -3.17 -34.74
C THR A 697 -4.60 -3.22 -33.91
N LEU A 698 -3.45 -3.53 -34.52
CA LEU A 698 -2.17 -3.58 -33.82
C LEU A 698 -1.79 -2.23 -33.21
N ILE A 699 -1.97 -1.13 -33.93
CA ILE A 699 -1.73 0.23 -33.42
C ILE A 699 -2.58 0.50 -32.18
N ILE A 700 -3.86 0.14 -32.20
CA ILE A 700 -4.76 0.33 -31.04
C ILE A 700 -4.29 -0.50 -29.84
N LEU A 701 -3.87 -1.74 -30.05
CA LEU A 701 -3.38 -2.60 -28.95
C LEU A 701 -2.04 -2.12 -28.35
N VAL A 702 -1.18 -1.52 -29.15
CA VAL A 702 0.12 -0.97 -28.71
C VAL A 702 -0.05 0.39 -28.02
N ASN A 703 -1.07 1.17 -28.39
CA ASN A 703 -1.28 2.54 -27.91
C ASN A 703 -1.17 2.72 -26.38
N PRO A 704 -1.76 1.87 -25.51
CA PRO A 704 -1.63 2.05 -24.07
C PRO A 704 -0.18 2.01 -23.57
N PHE A 705 0.69 1.27 -24.23
CA PHE A 705 2.11 1.09 -23.88
C PHE A 705 2.98 2.16 -24.51
N ALA A 706 2.74 2.49 -25.78
CA ALA A 706 3.53 3.40 -26.61
C ALA A 706 2.63 4.36 -27.39
N PRO A 707 2.08 5.39 -26.72
CA PRO A 707 1.04 6.23 -27.31
C PRO A 707 1.53 7.15 -28.43
N HIS A 708 2.76 7.68 -28.33
CA HIS A 708 3.23 8.67 -29.30
C HIS A 708 3.47 8.06 -30.68
N VAL A 709 4.17 6.94 -30.74
CA VAL A 709 4.44 6.23 -32.00
C VAL A 709 3.14 5.79 -32.67
N THR A 710 2.16 5.38 -31.89
CA THR A 710 0.88 4.90 -32.43
C THR A 710 -0.05 6.01 -32.90
N GLU A 711 -0.03 7.17 -32.25
CA GLU A 711 -0.71 8.38 -32.75
C GLU A 711 -0.12 8.82 -34.10
N GLU A 712 1.21 8.84 -34.20
CA GLU A 712 1.88 9.21 -35.46
C GLU A 712 1.54 8.26 -36.60
N MET A 713 1.57 6.94 -36.34
CA MET A 713 1.18 5.93 -37.33
C MET A 713 -0.29 6.03 -37.75
N TRP A 714 -1.18 6.35 -36.75
CA TRP A 714 -2.59 6.53 -37.00
C TRP A 714 -2.86 7.64 -38.02
N ALA A 715 -2.23 8.79 -37.82
CA ALA A 715 -2.32 9.94 -38.70
C ALA A 715 -1.67 9.65 -40.06
N ASN A 716 -0.45 9.11 -40.09
CA ASN A 716 0.29 8.81 -41.32
C ASN A 716 -0.44 7.80 -42.21
N CYS A 717 -1.06 6.78 -41.65
CA CYS A 717 -1.82 5.77 -42.37
C CYS A 717 -3.25 6.21 -42.72
N GLY A 718 -3.67 7.42 -42.35
CA GLY A 718 -4.97 7.98 -42.70
C GLY A 718 -6.17 7.28 -42.04
N TYR A 719 -6.02 6.83 -40.77
CA TYR A 719 -7.14 6.26 -39.99
C TYR A 719 -7.99 7.31 -39.31
N GLY A 720 -7.47 8.54 -39.17
CA GLY A 720 -8.10 9.69 -38.54
C GLY A 720 -7.07 10.73 -38.13
N GLU A 721 -7.51 11.77 -37.42
CA GLU A 721 -6.62 12.85 -36.97
C GLU A 721 -5.87 12.51 -35.69
N MET A 722 -6.52 11.75 -34.79
CA MET A 722 -6.00 11.41 -33.50
C MET A 722 -6.55 10.08 -32.98
N LEU A 723 -5.69 9.10 -32.71
CA LEU A 723 -6.09 7.79 -32.23
C LEU A 723 -6.91 7.89 -30.92
N ALA A 724 -6.43 8.69 -29.98
CA ALA A 724 -7.07 8.87 -28.66
C ALA A 724 -8.54 9.36 -28.75
N LYS A 725 -8.95 10.01 -29.85
CA LYS A 725 -10.33 10.46 -30.10
C LYS A 725 -11.12 9.49 -30.99
N ASP A 726 -10.46 8.98 -32.04
CA ASP A 726 -11.15 8.34 -33.17
C ASP A 726 -11.24 6.82 -33.03
N ALA A 727 -10.32 6.22 -32.26
CA ALA A 727 -10.24 4.77 -32.18
C ALA A 727 -11.19 4.18 -31.13
N LYS A 728 -11.54 2.91 -31.36
CA LYS A 728 -12.28 2.07 -30.40
C LYS A 728 -11.49 0.81 -30.11
N TRP A 729 -11.51 0.36 -28.86
CA TRP A 729 -10.86 -0.89 -28.48
C TRP A 729 -11.41 -2.05 -29.28
N PRO A 730 -10.55 -2.89 -29.90
CA PRO A 730 -11.01 -3.97 -30.77
C PRO A 730 -11.66 -5.11 -29.98
N SER A 731 -12.64 -5.76 -30.60
CA SER A 731 -13.25 -7.00 -30.12
C SER A 731 -12.56 -8.22 -30.74
N PHE A 732 -12.71 -9.36 -30.09
CA PHE A 732 -12.26 -10.65 -30.63
C PHE A 732 -13.42 -11.64 -30.72
N ASP A 733 -13.28 -12.64 -31.62
CA ASP A 733 -14.20 -13.76 -31.79
C ASP A 733 -13.49 -15.03 -31.27
N GLU A 734 -14.06 -15.65 -30.24
CA GLU A 734 -13.53 -16.90 -29.65
C GLU A 734 -13.41 -18.04 -30.70
N ALA A 735 -14.35 -18.14 -31.60
CA ALA A 735 -14.32 -19.16 -32.66
C ALA A 735 -13.14 -19.00 -33.62
N LYS A 736 -12.65 -17.77 -33.77
CA LYS A 736 -11.49 -17.43 -34.61
C LYS A 736 -10.16 -17.49 -33.88
N CYS A 737 -10.18 -17.70 -32.56
CA CYS A 737 -8.97 -17.89 -31.74
C CYS A 737 -8.35 -19.30 -31.89
N VAL A 738 -8.87 -20.15 -32.75
CA VAL A 738 -8.33 -21.49 -33.01
C VAL A 738 -7.43 -21.46 -34.25
N ASP A 739 -6.23 -22.05 -34.13
CA ASP A 739 -5.36 -22.16 -35.30
C ASP A 739 -5.95 -23.16 -36.31
N SER A 740 -6.02 -22.72 -37.55
CA SER A 740 -6.45 -23.60 -38.66
C SER A 740 -5.42 -24.70 -38.92
N THR A 741 -4.17 -24.47 -38.58
CA THR A 741 -3.06 -25.42 -38.73
C THR A 741 -2.26 -25.58 -37.42
N VAL A 742 -1.68 -26.75 -37.25
CA VAL A 742 -0.79 -27.09 -36.12
C VAL A 742 0.49 -27.74 -36.66
N GLU A 743 1.64 -27.32 -36.07
CA GLU A 743 2.92 -27.97 -36.40
C GLU A 743 2.99 -29.32 -35.68
N ILE A 744 3.09 -30.40 -36.44
CA ILE A 744 3.35 -31.74 -35.93
C ILE A 744 4.77 -32.17 -36.21
N VAL A 745 5.35 -32.90 -35.24
CA VAL A 745 6.68 -33.47 -35.41
C VAL A 745 6.59 -34.82 -36.12
N VAL A 746 7.39 -35.02 -37.18
CA VAL A 746 7.49 -36.32 -37.85
C VAL A 746 8.73 -37.03 -37.37
N GLN A 747 8.53 -38.25 -36.88
CA GLN A 747 9.59 -39.11 -36.35
C GLN A 747 9.70 -40.40 -37.17
N ILE A 748 10.93 -40.90 -37.34
CA ILE A 748 11.21 -42.25 -37.81
C ILE A 748 11.95 -42.98 -36.68
N ASN A 749 11.35 -44.10 -36.23
CA ASN A 749 11.91 -44.89 -35.08
C ASN A 749 12.20 -44.03 -33.85
N GLY A 750 11.27 -43.06 -33.54
CA GLY A 750 11.39 -42.16 -32.39
C GLY A 750 12.39 -41.01 -32.55
N LYS A 751 13.07 -40.89 -33.68
CA LYS A 751 13.96 -39.75 -33.96
C LYS A 751 13.29 -38.74 -34.86
N ILE A 752 13.27 -37.46 -34.46
CA ILE A 752 12.70 -36.35 -35.24
C ILE A 752 13.43 -36.23 -36.58
N ARG A 753 12.67 -36.14 -37.66
CA ARG A 753 13.18 -36.01 -39.03
C ARG A 753 12.63 -34.78 -39.77
N ALA A 754 11.35 -34.41 -39.48
CA ALA A 754 10.73 -33.27 -40.07
C ALA A 754 9.72 -32.63 -39.10
N ARG A 755 9.28 -31.41 -39.47
CA ARG A 755 8.17 -30.69 -38.84
C ARG A 755 7.21 -30.26 -39.94
N LEU A 756 5.94 -30.57 -39.79
CA LEU A 756 4.95 -30.27 -40.82
C LEU A 756 3.80 -29.48 -40.24
N SER A 757 3.40 -28.41 -40.94
CA SER A 757 2.16 -27.70 -40.64
C SER A 757 1.00 -28.43 -41.28
N VAL A 758 0.02 -28.86 -40.48
CA VAL A 758 -1.15 -29.61 -40.93
C VAL A 758 -2.41 -28.97 -40.35
N PRO A 759 -3.59 -29.11 -41.01
CA PRO A 759 -4.87 -28.68 -40.45
C PRO A 759 -5.09 -29.26 -39.05
N THR A 760 -5.58 -28.43 -38.10
CA THR A 760 -5.78 -28.85 -36.68
C THR A 760 -6.75 -30.01 -36.54
N ASP A 761 -7.71 -30.12 -37.48
CA ASP A 761 -8.73 -31.18 -37.53
C ASP A 761 -8.34 -32.37 -38.40
N ILE A 762 -7.11 -32.42 -38.94
CA ILE A 762 -6.64 -33.44 -39.84
C ILE A 762 -6.81 -34.84 -39.26
N GLU A 763 -7.39 -35.74 -40.04
CA GLU A 763 -7.54 -37.15 -39.68
C GLU A 763 -6.20 -37.87 -39.74
N SER A 764 -6.08 -38.93 -38.94
CA SER A 764 -4.84 -39.73 -38.79
C SER A 764 -4.24 -40.15 -40.13
N ASP A 765 -5.08 -40.72 -41.03
CA ASP A 765 -4.61 -41.25 -42.29
C ASP A 765 -4.06 -40.18 -43.24
N LYS A 766 -4.70 -38.98 -43.21
CA LYS A 766 -4.26 -37.83 -44.01
C LYS A 766 -2.98 -37.22 -43.45
N ALA A 767 -2.85 -37.14 -42.12
CA ALA A 767 -1.62 -36.64 -41.45
C ALA A 767 -0.41 -37.55 -41.74
N ILE A 768 -0.60 -38.86 -41.67
CA ILE A 768 0.43 -39.84 -42.01
C ILE A 768 0.81 -39.78 -43.49
N ALA A 769 -0.22 -39.67 -44.40
CA ALA A 769 0.03 -39.54 -45.82
C ALA A 769 0.81 -38.28 -46.20
N LEU A 770 0.52 -37.13 -45.56
CA LEU A 770 1.26 -35.87 -45.69
C LEU A 770 2.71 -36.01 -45.16
N ALA A 771 2.89 -36.67 -44.05
CA ALA A 771 4.20 -36.90 -43.46
C ALA A 771 5.10 -37.76 -44.37
N LYS A 772 4.53 -38.72 -45.08
CA LYS A 772 5.27 -39.55 -46.04
C LYS A 772 5.62 -38.83 -47.36
N LYS A 773 4.91 -37.76 -47.71
CA LYS A 773 5.18 -36.96 -48.90
C LYS A 773 6.32 -35.94 -48.69
N ASP A 774 6.71 -35.70 -47.47
CA ASP A 774 7.86 -34.85 -47.20
C ASP A 774 9.15 -35.49 -47.76
N GLU A 775 9.93 -34.71 -48.52
CA GLU A 775 11.09 -35.22 -49.25
C GLU A 775 12.12 -35.88 -48.30
N GLY A 776 12.35 -35.26 -47.13
CA GLY A 776 13.28 -35.80 -46.16
C GLY A 776 12.81 -37.09 -45.50
N ILE A 777 11.50 -37.22 -45.29
CA ILE A 777 10.87 -38.45 -44.75
C ILE A 777 10.87 -39.54 -45.82
N ALA A 778 10.48 -39.20 -47.06
CA ALA A 778 10.45 -40.16 -48.17
C ALA A 778 11.84 -40.77 -48.42
N ALA A 779 12.87 -39.94 -48.50
CA ALA A 779 14.27 -40.39 -48.65
C ALA A 779 14.72 -41.27 -47.45
N ALA A 780 14.32 -40.96 -46.23
CA ALA A 780 14.68 -41.74 -45.03
C ALA A 780 13.93 -43.06 -44.91
N LEU A 781 12.84 -43.22 -45.67
CA LEU A 781 12.04 -44.47 -45.71
C LEU A 781 12.39 -45.36 -46.96
N GLU A 782 13.17 -44.85 -47.91
CA GLU A 782 13.57 -45.59 -49.11
C GLU A 782 14.30 -46.88 -48.75
N GLY A 783 13.80 -47.99 -49.28
CA GLY A 783 14.29 -49.34 -49.04
C GLY A 783 13.91 -49.95 -47.67
N LYS A 784 13.05 -49.31 -46.89
CA LYS A 784 12.61 -49.80 -45.56
C LYS A 784 11.17 -50.29 -45.60
N ASN A 785 10.90 -51.37 -44.85
CA ASN A 785 9.57 -51.85 -44.61
C ASN A 785 8.93 -51.13 -43.40
N ILE A 786 7.78 -50.45 -43.62
CA ILE A 786 7.01 -49.80 -42.56
C ILE A 786 6.29 -50.85 -41.75
N ILE A 787 6.56 -50.89 -40.45
CA ILE A 787 6.00 -51.86 -39.50
C ILE A 787 4.75 -51.26 -38.82
N LYS A 788 4.83 -50.00 -38.42
CA LYS A 788 3.78 -49.32 -37.67
C LYS A 788 3.80 -47.81 -37.92
N GLU A 789 2.61 -47.24 -38.03
CA GLU A 789 2.39 -45.78 -38.13
C GLU A 789 1.53 -45.33 -36.96
N ILE A 790 1.97 -44.27 -36.26
CA ILE A 790 1.30 -43.73 -35.08
C ILE A 790 1.09 -42.25 -35.29
N TYR A 791 -0.15 -41.80 -35.24
CA TYR A 791 -0.46 -40.36 -35.16
C TYR A 791 -0.99 -40.00 -33.78
N VAL A 792 -0.41 -39.03 -33.19
CA VAL A 792 -0.90 -38.38 -31.94
C VAL A 792 -1.45 -37.02 -32.37
N LYS A 793 -2.77 -36.88 -32.33
CA LYS A 793 -3.49 -35.69 -32.84
C LYS A 793 -2.86 -34.38 -32.36
N GLY A 794 -2.51 -33.54 -33.33
CA GLY A 794 -1.93 -32.22 -33.08
C GLY A 794 -0.51 -32.20 -32.46
N LYS A 795 0.19 -33.36 -32.40
CA LYS A 795 1.52 -33.45 -31.77
C LYS A 795 2.57 -34.08 -32.65
N LEU A 796 2.36 -35.30 -33.10
CA LEU A 796 3.38 -36.01 -33.86
C LEU A 796 2.81 -37.15 -34.76
N VAL A 797 3.58 -37.46 -35.81
CA VAL A 797 3.53 -38.71 -36.55
C VAL A 797 4.82 -39.48 -36.28
N ASN A 798 4.73 -40.75 -35.87
CA ASN A 798 5.91 -41.59 -35.71
C ASN A 798 5.76 -42.82 -36.63
N ILE A 799 6.69 -42.99 -37.55
CA ILE A 799 6.80 -44.08 -38.48
C ILE A 799 7.86 -45.06 -38.00
N VAL A 800 7.45 -46.28 -37.67
CA VAL A 800 8.40 -47.31 -37.30
C VAL A 800 8.70 -48.12 -38.56
N ALA A 801 9.95 -48.11 -39.00
CA ALA A 801 10.40 -48.79 -40.22
C ALA A 801 11.72 -49.55 -39.99
N LYS A 802 11.83 -50.71 -40.63
CA LYS A 802 13.05 -51.55 -40.53
C LYS A 802 13.67 -51.69 -41.94
#